data_668d1e4b6db1c5924332c46d18cb9c20
#
_entry.id   668d1e4b6db1c5924332c46d18cb9c20
#
_cell.length_a   1.000
_cell.length_b   1.000
_cell.length_c   1.000
_cell.angle_alpha   90.00
_cell.angle_beta   90.00
_cell.angle_gamma   90.00
#
_symmetry.space_group_name_H-M   'P 1'
#
loop_
_entity.id
_entity.type
_entity.pdbx_description
1 polymer ?
#
loop_
_entity_poly.entity_id
_entity_poly.type
_entity_poly.pdbx_seq_one_letter_code
_entity_poly.pdbx_strand_id
1 'polypeptide(L)'
;STTKHLPEGEILYTGSKTIVENEPQAPLTEDALTELDAALDKAPSTKILGFVPIPFKMWAYNSLVRYKKGFGHWLFNRFAANPPVFISTVNPEIRAKVGTNLLHDYGYFNGTVRFQTVPDKKDSLKASIRYTVDMKDPYYIDTVYYTRFNPRTLRIMERGRRGSLLTPGEQFNVSDLDGERSRISTLLRNRGYFYFRPDYMKYQADTLLNPGHVSLRLIPVPGLPDAAQRPYYVGKTSVFLYGKGGEVPNSTLEYRGLDIHYYKKMQVRPNMLYRWLNYQAYVRNDSLRNSAHSRLYSQYRQTRIQERLSQLSIFRYLDLQYIPQDSTATCDTLNVRLQATFDKPYDAELEFNLTTKSNNQTGPGASFGLTRYNVFGGGETWNVKLKGSYEWQTGQNKGSSLMNSWEMGVSTALTFPRVVFPSFGGREYDFPATTTFRLYIDQLNRAKYYKLLAFGGNATYDFQPTRISRHSLTPLRVTFNVLQHTTKAFEEIADQNKALYRSLQNQFIPAMEYTYTFDNAALRGVRNPIWWQTTFTSAGNITSGIYRIFGKEFSQRDKKLFGVPFAQFLKVNSDFRYTWKIDKNQSIASRVAGGIIWAYGNTNTAPYSEQFYIGGANSVRAFTARSIGPGGFRPTKTSKGLYLDQTGDIRMEANVEYRFRIYGDLHGAVFLDAGNVWMLRKDEEAPEKQLRWKTFGKQIALGTGAGIRYDLDFLILRLDCGVPLHDPYDTGKKGYYNVTGSFWKGLGLHFAVGYPF
;
A
#
# COMPACT_ATOMS: atom_id res chain seq x y z
N SER A 1 -21.99 -15.86 -39.26
CA SER A 1 -22.86 -16.39 -38.20
C SER A 1 -22.00 -16.89 -37.04
N THR A 2 -22.33 -16.54 -35.83
CA THR A 2 -21.65 -17.03 -34.62
C THR A 2 -22.03 -18.47 -34.28
N THR A 3 -23.04 -19.03 -34.94
CA THR A 3 -23.61 -20.36 -34.69
C THR A 3 -23.26 -21.42 -35.74
N LYS A 4 -22.34 -21.12 -36.66
CA LYS A 4 -22.07 -21.95 -37.86
C LYS A 4 -21.45 -23.34 -37.56
N HIS A 5 -20.75 -23.51 -36.46
CA HIS A 5 -20.03 -24.72 -36.06
C HIS A 5 -20.26 -25.11 -34.60
N LEU A 6 -21.50 -24.95 -34.11
CA LEU A 6 -21.88 -25.44 -32.79
C LEU A 6 -22.06 -26.97 -32.82
N PRO A 7 -21.70 -27.67 -31.71
CA PRO A 7 -22.03 -29.08 -31.56
C PRO A 7 -23.56 -29.31 -31.59
N GLU A 8 -23.97 -30.47 -32.05
CA GLU A 8 -25.41 -30.83 -32.09
C GLU A 8 -26.02 -30.82 -30.68
N GLY A 9 -27.17 -30.18 -30.55
CA GLY A 9 -27.90 -30.08 -29.27
C GLY A 9 -27.43 -28.96 -28.30
N GLU A 10 -26.35 -28.23 -28.64
CA GLU A 10 -25.85 -27.16 -27.77
C GLU A 10 -26.41 -25.79 -28.17
N ILE A 11 -26.80 -25.01 -27.14
CA ILE A 11 -27.30 -23.65 -27.28
C ILE A 11 -26.22 -22.68 -26.75
N LEU A 12 -25.86 -21.71 -27.62
CA LEU A 12 -24.85 -20.70 -27.29
C LEU A 12 -25.38 -19.73 -26.26
N TYR A 13 -24.65 -19.61 -25.18
CA TYR A 13 -24.96 -18.65 -24.11
C TYR A 13 -24.57 -17.22 -24.48
N THR A 14 -25.52 -16.29 -24.38
CA THR A 14 -25.33 -14.87 -24.74
C THR A 14 -25.21 -13.91 -23.58
N GLY A 15 -25.45 -14.39 -22.38
CA GLY A 15 -25.36 -13.62 -21.13
C GLY A 15 -26.48 -13.95 -20.15
N SER A 16 -26.35 -13.42 -18.95
CA SER A 16 -27.37 -13.50 -17.90
C SER A 16 -27.95 -12.13 -17.59
N LYS A 17 -29.14 -12.11 -17.00
CA LYS A 17 -29.77 -10.95 -16.43
C LYS A 17 -30.40 -11.34 -15.09
N THR A 18 -30.00 -10.68 -14.02
CA THR A 18 -30.60 -10.82 -12.70
C THR A 18 -31.71 -9.80 -12.50
N ILE A 19 -32.87 -10.24 -12.02
CA ILE A 19 -34.00 -9.42 -11.63
C ILE A 19 -34.28 -9.70 -10.16
N VAL A 20 -34.23 -8.66 -9.34
CA VAL A 20 -34.49 -8.75 -7.90
C VAL A 20 -35.94 -8.36 -7.65
N GLU A 21 -36.67 -9.22 -6.96
CA GLU A 21 -38.01 -8.98 -6.46
C GLU A 21 -37.95 -8.84 -4.94
N ASN A 22 -38.76 -7.93 -4.37
CA ASN A 22 -38.85 -7.72 -2.91
C ASN A 22 -37.48 -7.45 -2.27
N GLU A 23 -36.72 -6.50 -2.79
CA GLU A 23 -35.43 -6.09 -2.24
C GLU A 23 -35.61 -5.37 -0.89
N PRO A 24 -35.18 -5.95 0.24
CA PRO A 24 -35.31 -5.32 1.54
C PRO A 24 -34.25 -4.25 1.79
N GLN A 25 -34.58 -3.25 2.59
CA GLN A 25 -33.65 -2.23 3.07
C GLN A 25 -32.91 -2.74 4.31
N ALA A 26 -31.99 -3.67 4.14
CA ALA A 26 -31.24 -4.29 5.23
C ALA A 26 -29.71 -4.09 5.06
N PRO A 27 -28.92 -4.11 6.15
CA PRO A 27 -27.49 -3.75 6.11
C PRO A 27 -26.64 -4.57 5.14
N LEU A 28 -26.95 -5.86 4.98
CA LEU A 28 -26.17 -6.78 4.13
C LEU A 28 -26.81 -7.07 2.77
N THR A 29 -27.90 -6.37 2.41
CA THR A 29 -28.59 -6.58 1.12
C THR A 29 -27.66 -6.39 -0.07
N GLU A 30 -26.95 -5.28 -0.09
CA GLU A 30 -26.01 -4.96 -1.18
C GLU A 30 -24.85 -5.96 -1.26
N ASP A 31 -24.35 -6.43 -0.12
CA ASP A 31 -23.31 -7.44 -0.04
C ASP A 31 -23.78 -8.77 -0.62
N ALA A 32 -24.96 -9.21 -0.19
CA ALA A 32 -25.59 -10.43 -0.68
C ALA A 32 -25.84 -10.37 -2.19
N LEU A 33 -26.38 -9.27 -2.71
CA LEU A 33 -26.64 -9.09 -4.13
C LEU A 33 -25.36 -9.06 -4.97
N THR A 34 -24.31 -8.43 -4.47
CA THR A 34 -23.01 -8.38 -5.18
C THR A 34 -22.38 -9.75 -5.30
N GLU A 35 -22.37 -10.52 -4.22
CA GLU A 35 -21.85 -11.89 -4.23
C GLU A 35 -22.71 -12.83 -5.04
N LEU A 36 -24.04 -12.63 -4.97
CA LEU A 36 -25.00 -13.35 -5.78
C LEU A 36 -24.79 -13.12 -7.28
N ASP A 37 -24.63 -11.86 -7.71
CA ASP A 37 -24.37 -11.54 -9.10
C ASP A 37 -23.05 -12.17 -9.58
N ALA A 38 -22.02 -12.15 -8.77
CA ALA A 38 -20.74 -12.83 -9.08
C ALA A 38 -20.90 -14.35 -9.21
N ALA A 39 -21.77 -14.98 -8.40
CA ALA A 39 -22.06 -16.41 -8.46
C ALA A 39 -22.92 -16.80 -9.66
N LEU A 40 -23.87 -15.94 -10.04
CA LEU A 40 -24.79 -16.18 -11.15
C LEU A 40 -24.22 -15.79 -12.51
N ASP A 41 -23.36 -14.78 -12.58
CA ASP A 41 -22.80 -14.30 -13.84
C ASP A 41 -21.75 -15.26 -14.42
N LYS A 42 -21.76 -15.35 -15.73
CA LYS A 42 -20.75 -16.04 -16.54
C LYS A 42 -20.49 -15.19 -17.77
N ALA A 43 -19.25 -14.86 -18.03
CA ALA A 43 -18.88 -14.08 -19.21
C ALA A 43 -19.21 -14.85 -20.51
N PRO A 44 -20.06 -14.30 -21.42
CA PRO A 44 -20.42 -14.95 -22.67
C PRO A 44 -19.28 -14.87 -23.68
N SER A 45 -19.15 -15.88 -24.55
CA SER A 45 -18.15 -15.90 -25.63
C SER A 45 -18.45 -14.90 -26.75
N THR A 46 -19.62 -14.27 -26.75
CA THR A 46 -20.08 -13.31 -27.75
C THR A 46 -19.64 -11.87 -27.50
N LYS A 47 -18.95 -11.61 -26.39
CA LYS A 47 -18.49 -10.27 -26.00
C LYS A 47 -17.01 -10.29 -25.64
N ILE A 48 -16.28 -9.22 -26.01
CA ILE A 48 -14.92 -8.95 -25.53
C ILE A 48 -15.03 -8.08 -24.27
N LEU A 49 -14.19 -8.38 -23.25
CA LEU A 49 -14.20 -7.68 -21.95
C LEU A 49 -15.57 -7.70 -21.26
N GLY A 50 -16.46 -8.63 -21.63
CA GLY A 50 -17.80 -8.78 -21.06
C GLY A 50 -18.85 -7.77 -21.54
N PHE A 51 -18.48 -6.63 -22.09
CA PHE A 51 -19.41 -5.56 -22.48
C PHE A 51 -19.36 -5.17 -23.97
N VAL A 52 -18.21 -5.30 -24.66
CA VAL A 52 -18.09 -4.94 -26.09
C VAL A 52 -18.67 -6.07 -26.93
N PRO A 53 -19.72 -5.85 -27.73
CA PRO A 53 -20.41 -6.90 -28.53
C PRO A 53 -19.60 -7.29 -29.76
N ILE A 54 -18.34 -7.64 -29.57
CA ILE A 54 -17.47 -8.15 -30.65
C ILE A 54 -17.21 -9.64 -30.39
N PRO A 55 -17.75 -10.54 -31.20
CA PRO A 55 -17.64 -11.98 -30.99
C PRO A 55 -16.28 -12.55 -31.45
N PHE A 56 -15.17 -11.94 -31.02
CA PHE A 56 -13.82 -12.33 -31.43
C PHE A 56 -13.52 -13.80 -31.11
N LYS A 57 -13.88 -14.28 -29.93
CA LYS A 57 -13.70 -15.69 -29.55
C LYS A 57 -14.47 -16.63 -30.47
N MET A 58 -15.71 -16.26 -30.81
CA MET A 58 -16.54 -17.05 -31.76
C MET A 58 -16.00 -17.01 -33.18
N TRP A 59 -15.50 -15.84 -33.59
CA TRP A 59 -14.88 -15.72 -34.92
C TRP A 59 -13.59 -16.56 -34.98
N ALA A 60 -12.73 -16.47 -33.98
CA ALA A 60 -11.52 -17.29 -33.90
C ALA A 60 -11.85 -18.80 -33.88
N TYR A 61 -12.82 -19.20 -33.07
CA TYR A 61 -13.28 -20.58 -32.99
C TYR A 61 -13.80 -21.07 -34.34
N ASN A 62 -14.75 -20.37 -34.96
CA ASN A 62 -15.34 -20.76 -36.25
C ASN A 62 -14.34 -20.75 -37.41
N SER A 63 -13.31 -19.90 -37.34
CA SER A 63 -12.28 -19.81 -38.41
C SER A 63 -11.22 -20.91 -38.25
N LEU A 64 -10.87 -21.27 -37.01
CA LEU A 64 -9.72 -22.12 -36.72
C LEU A 64 -10.09 -23.57 -36.40
N VAL A 65 -11.36 -23.87 -36.06
CA VAL A 65 -11.83 -25.21 -35.69
C VAL A 65 -11.60 -26.26 -36.78
N ARG A 66 -11.49 -25.85 -38.07
CA ARG A 66 -11.25 -26.71 -39.21
C ARG A 66 -9.82 -27.26 -39.33
N TYR A 67 -8.86 -26.58 -38.69
CA TYR A 67 -7.46 -26.95 -38.82
C TYR A 67 -7.09 -28.01 -37.78
N LYS A 68 -6.93 -29.24 -38.20
CA LYS A 68 -6.56 -30.39 -37.36
C LYS A 68 -5.05 -30.57 -37.20
N LYS A 69 -4.21 -29.90 -38.01
CA LYS A 69 -2.72 -29.97 -38.01
C LYS A 69 -2.10 -28.64 -38.49
N GLY A 70 -0.82 -28.40 -38.19
CA GLY A 70 -0.04 -27.26 -38.69
C GLY A 70 -0.23 -25.96 -37.92
N PHE A 71 0.19 -24.83 -38.50
CA PHE A 71 0.15 -23.49 -37.88
C PHE A 71 -1.26 -23.05 -37.47
N GLY A 72 -2.27 -23.40 -38.26
CA GLY A 72 -3.67 -23.12 -37.93
C GLY A 72 -4.15 -23.87 -36.68
N HIS A 73 -3.69 -25.10 -36.47
CA HIS A 73 -3.97 -25.86 -35.24
C HIS A 73 -3.24 -25.30 -34.04
N TRP A 74 -2.01 -24.82 -34.19
CA TRP A 74 -1.27 -24.10 -33.16
C TRP A 74 -1.98 -22.80 -32.75
N LEU A 75 -2.46 -22.01 -33.72
CA LEU A 75 -3.27 -20.82 -33.47
C LEU A 75 -4.58 -21.14 -32.77
N PHE A 76 -5.26 -22.24 -33.18
CA PHE A 76 -6.46 -22.71 -32.49
C PHE A 76 -6.16 -22.99 -31.00
N ASN A 77 -5.14 -23.79 -30.73
CA ASN A 77 -4.75 -24.13 -29.38
C ASN A 77 -4.34 -22.91 -28.53
N ARG A 78 -3.79 -21.87 -29.15
CA ARG A 78 -3.34 -20.67 -28.48
C ARG A 78 -4.46 -19.66 -28.16
N PHE A 79 -5.43 -19.50 -29.08
CA PHE A 79 -6.44 -18.44 -29.03
C PHE A 79 -7.89 -18.91 -28.98
N ALA A 80 -8.17 -20.15 -29.34
CA ALA A 80 -9.52 -20.69 -29.48
C ALA A 80 -9.71 -22.08 -28.82
N ALA A 81 -8.73 -22.58 -28.06
CA ALA A 81 -8.77 -23.91 -27.45
C ALA A 81 -9.90 -24.07 -26.43
N ASN A 82 -10.33 -22.99 -25.80
CA ASN A 82 -11.48 -23.01 -24.90
C ASN A 82 -12.77 -23.01 -25.75
N PRO A 83 -13.63 -24.03 -25.60
CA PRO A 83 -14.90 -24.06 -26.31
C PRO A 83 -15.76 -22.83 -25.98
N PRO A 84 -16.69 -22.46 -26.87
CA PRO A 84 -17.69 -21.46 -26.58
C PRO A 84 -18.49 -21.83 -25.31
N VAL A 85 -19.00 -20.83 -24.62
CA VAL A 85 -19.83 -21.06 -23.42
C VAL A 85 -21.24 -21.42 -23.86
N PHE A 86 -21.69 -22.61 -23.52
CA PHE A 86 -23.02 -23.12 -23.76
C PHE A 86 -23.91 -23.05 -22.55
N ILE A 87 -25.24 -23.08 -22.71
CA ILE A 87 -26.18 -23.14 -21.61
C ILE A 87 -25.93 -24.37 -20.72
N SER A 88 -25.61 -25.51 -21.32
CA SER A 88 -25.22 -26.74 -20.61
C SER A 88 -24.00 -26.53 -19.70
N THR A 89 -22.98 -25.80 -20.20
CA THR A 89 -21.77 -25.49 -19.44
C THR A 89 -22.02 -24.48 -18.29
N VAL A 90 -22.93 -23.53 -18.49
CA VAL A 90 -23.32 -22.58 -17.46
C VAL A 90 -24.07 -23.27 -16.31
N ASN A 91 -24.86 -24.29 -16.63
CA ASN A 91 -25.69 -25.05 -15.70
C ASN A 91 -26.53 -24.16 -14.77
N PRO A 92 -27.55 -23.49 -15.31
CA PRO A 92 -28.31 -22.47 -14.59
C PRO A 92 -29.05 -23.01 -13.36
N GLU A 93 -29.41 -24.29 -13.35
CA GLU A 93 -30.04 -24.94 -12.20
C GLU A 93 -29.11 -24.99 -10.99
N ILE A 94 -27.87 -25.45 -11.18
CA ILE A 94 -26.88 -25.48 -10.09
C ILE A 94 -26.58 -24.07 -9.60
N ARG A 95 -26.42 -23.10 -10.52
CA ARG A 95 -26.20 -21.69 -10.15
C ARG A 95 -27.36 -21.10 -9.35
N ALA A 96 -28.61 -21.40 -9.74
CA ALA A 96 -29.77 -20.95 -8.97
C ALA A 96 -29.81 -21.55 -7.55
N LYS A 97 -29.44 -22.83 -7.40
CA LYS A 97 -29.32 -23.49 -6.07
C LYS A 97 -28.19 -22.84 -5.25
N VAL A 98 -27.02 -22.60 -5.85
CA VAL A 98 -25.92 -21.90 -5.18
C VAL A 98 -26.36 -20.50 -4.75
N GLY A 99 -27.06 -19.76 -5.63
CA GLY A 99 -27.59 -18.45 -5.30
C GLY A 99 -28.62 -18.49 -4.15
N THR A 100 -29.49 -19.49 -4.10
CA THR A 100 -30.44 -19.66 -2.97
C THR A 100 -29.69 -19.93 -1.67
N ASN A 101 -28.69 -20.82 -1.67
CA ASN A 101 -27.88 -21.08 -0.48
C ASN A 101 -27.15 -19.83 -0.02
N LEU A 102 -26.61 -19.04 -0.96
CA LEU A 102 -25.95 -17.78 -0.65
C LEU A 102 -26.90 -16.76 0.02
N LEU A 103 -28.16 -16.69 -0.43
CA LEU A 103 -29.17 -15.87 0.26
C LEU A 103 -29.36 -16.34 1.71
N HIS A 104 -29.43 -17.66 1.93
CA HIS A 104 -29.56 -18.24 3.28
C HIS A 104 -28.33 -17.91 4.14
N ASP A 105 -27.13 -17.91 3.57
CA ASP A 105 -25.91 -17.55 4.27
C ASP A 105 -25.91 -16.10 4.78
N TYR A 106 -26.65 -15.22 4.11
CA TYR A 106 -26.88 -13.83 4.53
C TYR A 106 -28.16 -13.62 5.36
N GLY A 107 -28.79 -14.71 5.82
CA GLY A 107 -29.96 -14.65 6.69
C GLY A 107 -31.28 -14.52 5.95
N TYR A 108 -31.32 -14.56 4.63
CA TYR A 108 -32.58 -14.58 3.84
C TYR A 108 -33.10 -16.00 3.69
N PHE A 109 -33.49 -16.63 4.81
CA PHE A 109 -33.86 -18.05 4.83
C PHE A 109 -35.08 -18.42 3.99
N ASN A 110 -35.96 -17.46 3.72
CA ASN A 110 -37.10 -17.62 2.83
C ASN A 110 -36.80 -17.13 1.40
N GLY A 111 -35.56 -16.66 1.14
CA GLY A 111 -35.14 -16.21 -0.15
C GLY A 111 -34.98 -17.36 -1.14
N THR A 112 -35.27 -17.11 -2.41
CA THR A 112 -35.16 -18.10 -3.49
C THR A 112 -34.62 -17.47 -4.77
N VAL A 113 -33.83 -18.24 -5.53
CA VAL A 113 -33.36 -17.87 -6.86
C VAL A 113 -33.98 -18.86 -7.86
N ARG A 114 -34.68 -18.33 -8.84
CA ARG A 114 -35.24 -19.09 -9.96
C ARG A 114 -34.56 -18.70 -11.25
N PHE A 115 -34.53 -19.57 -12.23
CA PHE A 115 -33.96 -19.29 -13.54
C PHE A 115 -34.97 -19.60 -14.66
N GLN A 116 -34.79 -18.91 -15.78
CA GLN A 116 -35.52 -19.14 -17.01
C GLN A 116 -34.54 -18.96 -18.20
N THR A 117 -34.49 -19.94 -19.09
CA THR A 117 -33.77 -19.81 -20.35
C THR A 117 -34.62 -19.02 -21.35
N VAL A 118 -34.10 -17.92 -21.86
CA VAL A 118 -34.80 -17.04 -22.82
C VAL A 118 -34.14 -17.16 -24.18
N PRO A 119 -34.77 -17.83 -25.15
CA PRO A 119 -34.26 -17.93 -26.52
C PRO A 119 -34.13 -16.56 -27.19
N ASP A 120 -33.11 -16.40 -28.04
CA ASP A 120 -32.97 -15.20 -28.86
C ASP A 120 -34.05 -15.17 -29.96
N LYS A 121 -34.63 -14.00 -30.19
CA LYS A 121 -35.73 -13.81 -31.16
C LYS A 121 -35.32 -14.05 -32.63
N LYS A 122 -34.01 -13.94 -32.92
CA LYS A 122 -33.46 -14.03 -34.30
C LYS A 122 -32.72 -15.33 -34.58
N ASP A 123 -32.28 -16.06 -33.55
CA ASP A 123 -31.46 -17.26 -33.71
C ASP A 123 -31.73 -18.24 -32.56
N SER A 124 -32.51 -19.29 -32.83
CA SER A 124 -32.90 -20.30 -31.85
C SER A 124 -31.74 -21.08 -31.23
N LEU A 125 -30.55 -21.04 -31.85
CA LEU A 125 -29.31 -21.63 -31.32
C LEU A 125 -28.62 -20.73 -30.26
N LYS A 126 -29.23 -19.61 -29.92
CA LYS A 126 -28.78 -18.69 -28.90
C LYS A 126 -29.81 -18.52 -27.78
N ALA A 127 -29.33 -18.43 -26.57
CA ALA A 127 -30.20 -18.10 -25.43
C ALA A 127 -29.45 -17.31 -24.37
N SER A 128 -30.20 -16.52 -23.63
CA SER A 128 -29.79 -15.88 -22.40
C SER A 128 -30.46 -16.53 -21.19
N ILE A 129 -29.90 -16.33 -20.00
CA ILE A 129 -30.50 -16.81 -18.76
C ILE A 129 -31.04 -15.60 -18.00
N ARG A 130 -32.29 -15.71 -17.56
CA ARG A 130 -32.90 -14.76 -16.64
C ARG A 130 -32.96 -15.41 -15.26
N TYR A 131 -32.24 -14.82 -14.28
CA TYR A 131 -32.37 -15.19 -12.90
C TYR A 131 -33.37 -14.24 -12.21
N THR A 132 -34.33 -14.81 -11.48
CA THR A 132 -35.27 -14.04 -10.67
C THR A 132 -34.97 -14.36 -9.21
N VAL A 133 -34.61 -13.33 -8.47
CA VAL A 133 -34.20 -13.38 -7.06
C VAL A 133 -35.35 -12.81 -6.23
N ASP A 134 -35.97 -13.61 -5.41
CA ASP A 134 -36.95 -13.17 -4.42
C ASP A 134 -36.31 -13.24 -3.03
N MET A 135 -35.92 -12.08 -2.47
CA MET A 135 -35.09 -12.03 -1.27
C MET A 135 -35.89 -12.28 0.02
N LYS A 136 -37.10 -11.75 0.13
CA LYS A 136 -37.87 -11.71 1.38
C LYS A 136 -37.08 -10.93 2.48
N ASP A 137 -37.65 -10.93 3.71
CA ASP A 137 -37.02 -10.27 4.84
C ASP A 137 -35.87 -11.11 5.44
N PRO A 138 -34.76 -10.49 5.84
CA PRO A 138 -33.68 -11.21 6.50
C PRO A 138 -33.97 -11.47 7.97
N TYR A 139 -33.29 -12.47 8.53
CA TYR A 139 -33.31 -12.78 9.96
C TYR A 139 -32.18 -12.03 10.69
N TYR A 140 -32.45 -11.66 11.94
CA TYR A 140 -31.49 -10.95 12.81
C TYR A 140 -31.09 -11.82 13.99
N ILE A 141 -29.90 -11.61 14.55
CA ILE A 141 -29.45 -12.31 15.74
C ILE A 141 -30.22 -11.79 16.95
N ASP A 142 -30.86 -12.71 17.67
CA ASP A 142 -31.59 -12.41 18.91
C ASP A 142 -30.65 -12.50 20.12
N THR A 143 -30.18 -13.71 20.42
CA THR A 143 -29.27 -13.98 21.55
C THR A 143 -28.20 -14.97 21.17
N VAL A 144 -27.04 -14.87 21.86
CA VAL A 144 -25.90 -15.77 21.67
C VAL A 144 -25.48 -16.33 23.03
N TYR A 145 -25.50 -17.65 23.18
CA TYR A 145 -25.11 -18.36 24.40
C TYR A 145 -23.91 -19.28 24.14
N TYR A 146 -22.97 -19.31 25.09
CA TYR A 146 -21.92 -20.31 25.15
C TYR A 146 -22.26 -21.35 26.22
N THR A 147 -22.42 -22.62 25.87
CA THR A 147 -22.84 -23.65 26.82
C THR A 147 -22.12 -24.97 26.60
N ARG A 148 -22.11 -25.84 27.60
CA ARG A 148 -21.59 -27.22 27.58
C ARG A 148 -20.07 -27.31 27.43
N PHE A 149 -19.32 -26.21 27.55
CA PHE A 149 -17.86 -26.24 27.70
C PHE A 149 -17.49 -26.40 29.18
N ASN A 150 -16.24 -26.80 29.44
CA ASN A 150 -15.80 -26.85 30.84
C ASN A 150 -15.77 -25.42 31.45
N PRO A 151 -15.90 -25.30 32.79
CA PRO A 151 -16.04 -24.00 33.46
C PRO A 151 -14.87 -23.04 33.23
N ARG A 152 -13.66 -23.57 33.04
CA ARG A 152 -12.46 -22.73 32.75
C ARG A 152 -12.52 -22.14 31.35
N THR A 153 -12.88 -22.95 30.36
CA THR A 153 -13.04 -22.52 28.96
C THR A 153 -14.18 -21.49 28.84
N LEU A 154 -15.34 -21.75 29.46
CA LEU A 154 -16.45 -20.79 29.47
C LEU A 154 -16.06 -19.43 30.05
N ARG A 155 -15.35 -19.39 31.16
CA ARG A 155 -14.85 -18.12 31.75
C ARG A 155 -13.95 -17.35 30.78
N ILE A 156 -13.11 -18.01 30.01
CA ILE A 156 -12.24 -17.36 29.02
C ILE A 156 -13.10 -16.80 27.87
N MET A 157 -14.04 -17.60 27.37
CA MET A 157 -14.95 -17.20 26.29
C MET A 157 -15.81 -16.00 26.70
N GLU A 158 -16.40 -16.03 27.89
CA GLU A 158 -17.23 -14.94 28.42
C GLU A 158 -16.43 -13.64 28.65
N ARG A 159 -15.20 -13.72 29.18
CA ARG A 159 -14.32 -12.56 29.30
C ARG A 159 -13.93 -11.95 27.96
N GLY A 160 -13.86 -12.78 26.92
CA GLY A 160 -13.57 -12.37 25.54
C GLY A 160 -14.80 -11.91 24.75
N ARG A 161 -15.99 -11.87 25.33
CA ARG A 161 -17.26 -11.56 24.64
C ARG A 161 -17.32 -10.15 24.05
N ARG A 162 -16.59 -9.18 24.63
CA ARG A 162 -16.52 -7.81 24.08
C ARG A 162 -15.97 -7.73 22.65
N GLY A 163 -15.22 -8.73 22.20
CA GLY A 163 -14.73 -8.84 20.84
C GLY A 163 -15.56 -9.74 19.93
N SER A 164 -16.77 -10.17 20.36
CA SER A 164 -17.63 -11.04 19.57
C SER A 164 -18.04 -10.38 18.26
N LEU A 165 -18.08 -11.17 17.21
CA LEU A 165 -18.60 -10.78 15.89
C LEU A 165 -20.10 -10.95 15.79
N LEU A 166 -20.73 -11.60 16.79
CA LEU A 166 -22.15 -11.87 16.82
C LEU A 166 -22.80 -10.95 17.85
N THR A 167 -23.37 -9.85 17.37
CA THR A 167 -24.04 -8.86 18.21
C THR A 167 -25.56 -9.00 18.07
N PRO A 168 -26.32 -9.09 19.18
CA PRO A 168 -27.78 -9.07 19.11
C PRO A 168 -28.30 -7.86 18.35
N GLY A 169 -29.27 -8.06 17.46
CA GLY A 169 -29.84 -7.03 16.58
C GLY A 169 -29.13 -6.86 15.24
N GLU A 170 -27.96 -7.47 15.02
CA GLU A 170 -27.32 -7.52 13.71
C GLU A 170 -27.92 -8.60 12.81
N GLN A 171 -27.85 -8.38 11.51
CA GLN A 171 -28.34 -9.34 10.51
C GLN A 171 -27.52 -10.63 10.57
N PHE A 172 -28.22 -11.77 10.50
CA PHE A 172 -27.57 -13.08 10.48
C PHE A 172 -26.65 -13.23 9.26
N ASN A 173 -25.43 -13.74 9.49
CA ASN A 173 -24.46 -13.99 8.45
C ASN A 173 -23.58 -15.20 8.83
N VAL A 174 -23.52 -16.21 7.98
CA VAL A 174 -22.70 -17.43 8.19
C VAL A 174 -21.21 -17.08 8.28
N SER A 175 -20.74 -16.09 7.52
CA SER A 175 -19.35 -15.64 7.59
C SER A 175 -18.96 -15.14 8.99
N ASP A 176 -19.88 -14.45 9.68
CA ASP A 176 -19.65 -13.97 11.06
C ASP A 176 -19.69 -15.12 12.07
N LEU A 177 -20.52 -16.13 11.84
CA LEU A 177 -20.52 -17.37 12.64
C LEU A 177 -19.17 -18.09 12.55
N ASP A 178 -18.63 -18.26 11.36
CA ASP A 178 -17.32 -18.88 11.14
C ASP A 178 -16.18 -18.01 11.66
N GLY A 179 -16.29 -16.71 11.47
CA GLY A 179 -15.39 -15.72 12.05
C GLY A 179 -15.34 -15.79 13.57
N GLU A 180 -16.49 -15.92 14.23
CA GLU A 180 -16.59 -16.04 15.69
C GLU A 180 -15.99 -17.35 16.21
N ARG A 181 -16.21 -18.49 15.53
CA ARG A 181 -15.53 -19.76 15.87
C ARG A 181 -14.01 -19.62 15.77
N SER A 182 -13.54 -18.99 14.70
CA SER A 182 -12.10 -18.71 14.49
C SER A 182 -11.54 -17.77 15.56
N ARG A 183 -12.29 -16.72 15.93
CA ARG A 183 -11.91 -15.77 16.98
C ARG A 183 -11.81 -16.47 18.35
N ILE A 184 -12.80 -17.26 18.71
CA ILE A 184 -12.82 -18.01 19.99
C ILE A 184 -11.68 -19.02 20.02
N SER A 185 -11.45 -19.75 18.93
CA SER A 185 -10.30 -20.67 18.83
C SER A 185 -8.98 -19.92 19.05
N THR A 186 -8.79 -18.77 18.41
CA THR A 186 -7.60 -17.94 18.60
C THR A 186 -7.49 -17.43 20.03
N LEU A 187 -8.59 -16.98 20.64
CA LEU A 187 -8.64 -16.55 22.03
C LEU A 187 -8.17 -17.67 22.99
N LEU A 188 -8.67 -18.87 22.80
CA LEU A 188 -8.30 -20.04 23.61
C LEU A 188 -6.84 -20.45 23.37
N ARG A 189 -6.41 -20.50 22.12
CA ARG A 189 -5.02 -20.84 21.75
C ARG A 189 -4.02 -19.81 22.30
N ASN A 190 -4.41 -18.55 22.42
CA ASN A 190 -3.59 -17.52 23.08
C ASN A 190 -3.58 -17.64 24.61
N ARG A 191 -4.38 -18.56 25.18
CA ARG A 191 -4.45 -18.89 26.60
C ARG A 191 -3.99 -20.29 26.93
N GLY A 192 -3.20 -20.90 26.02
CA GLY A 192 -2.59 -22.20 26.21
C GLY A 192 -3.26 -23.38 25.53
N TYR A 193 -4.47 -23.26 25.00
CA TYR A 193 -5.22 -24.37 24.43
C TYR A 193 -4.70 -24.75 23.03
N PHE A 194 -3.52 -25.35 22.97
CA PHE A 194 -2.77 -25.61 21.73
C PHE A 194 -3.56 -26.42 20.69
N TYR A 195 -4.28 -27.45 21.11
CA TYR A 195 -5.01 -28.35 20.21
C TYR A 195 -6.43 -27.86 19.89
N PHE A 196 -6.88 -26.72 20.44
CA PHE A 196 -8.22 -26.26 20.18
C PHE A 196 -8.37 -25.73 18.75
N ARG A 197 -9.47 -26.12 18.07
CA ARG A 197 -9.74 -25.77 16.66
C ARG A 197 -11.15 -25.18 16.51
N PRO A 198 -11.41 -24.37 15.47
CA PRO A 198 -12.75 -23.85 15.17
C PRO A 198 -13.80 -24.97 14.98
N ASP A 199 -13.41 -26.09 14.35
CA ASP A 199 -14.29 -27.24 14.05
C ASP A 199 -14.76 -27.97 15.32
N TYR A 200 -14.16 -27.72 16.48
CA TYR A 200 -14.60 -28.27 17.76
C TYR A 200 -15.80 -27.55 18.35
N MET A 201 -16.31 -26.55 17.67
CA MET A 201 -17.49 -25.78 18.03
C MET A 201 -18.54 -25.86 16.94
N LYS A 202 -19.80 -25.99 17.33
CA LYS A 202 -20.96 -25.92 16.42
C LYS A 202 -22.06 -25.04 17.00
N TYR A 203 -22.86 -24.48 16.12
CA TYR A 203 -24.02 -23.71 16.49
C TYR A 203 -25.29 -24.60 16.50
N GLN A 204 -26.15 -24.36 17.45
CA GLN A 204 -27.54 -24.68 17.40
C GLN A 204 -28.33 -23.39 17.24
N ALA A 205 -29.15 -23.31 16.21
CA ALA A 205 -29.95 -22.13 15.89
C ALA A 205 -31.41 -22.43 16.16
N ASP A 206 -32.11 -21.50 16.78
CA ASP A 206 -33.53 -21.55 17.00
C ASP A 206 -34.18 -20.31 16.35
N THR A 207 -35.04 -20.55 15.38
CA THR A 207 -35.78 -19.53 14.62
C THR A 207 -37.24 -19.47 14.97
N LEU A 208 -37.71 -20.31 15.92
CA LEU A 208 -39.12 -20.46 16.28
C LEU A 208 -39.50 -19.59 17.48
N LEU A 209 -38.55 -19.27 18.36
CA LEU A 209 -38.83 -18.51 19.59
C LEU A 209 -39.26 -17.07 19.30
N ASN A 210 -38.64 -16.43 18.31
CA ASN A 210 -38.91 -15.04 17.94
C ASN A 210 -38.92 -14.92 16.41
N PRO A 211 -40.08 -14.67 15.78
CA PRO A 211 -40.20 -14.57 14.34
C PRO A 211 -39.26 -13.52 13.75
N GLY A 212 -38.54 -13.86 12.67
CA GLY A 212 -37.56 -12.98 12.03
C GLY A 212 -36.25 -12.86 12.78
N HIS A 213 -36.04 -13.65 13.84
CA HIS A 213 -34.81 -13.64 14.64
C HIS A 213 -34.25 -15.05 14.81
N VAL A 214 -32.96 -15.14 15.12
CA VAL A 214 -32.23 -16.39 15.35
C VAL A 214 -31.57 -16.33 16.72
N SER A 215 -31.96 -17.23 17.62
CA SER A 215 -31.24 -17.46 18.86
C SER A 215 -30.16 -18.51 18.65
N LEU A 216 -28.89 -18.16 18.94
CA LEU A 216 -27.73 -18.98 18.69
C LEU A 216 -27.15 -19.56 19.98
N ARG A 217 -26.86 -20.83 19.96
CA ARG A 217 -26.20 -21.54 21.06
C ARG A 217 -24.94 -22.19 20.54
N LEU A 218 -23.74 -21.69 20.97
CA LEU A 218 -22.45 -22.29 20.65
C LEU A 218 -22.14 -23.40 21.64
N ILE A 219 -21.96 -24.59 21.15
CA ILE A 219 -21.67 -25.80 21.93
C ILE A 219 -20.44 -26.54 21.38
N PRO A 220 -19.76 -27.34 22.22
CA PRO A 220 -18.70 -28.23 21.72
C PRO A 220 -19.31 -29.35 20.87
N VAL A 221 -18.51 -29.86 19.93
CA VAL A 221 -18.87 -31.08 19.20
C VAL A 221 -18.85 -32.29 20.13
N PRO A 222 -19.70 -33.32 19.92
CA PRO A 222 -19.61 -34.54 20.67
C PRO A 222 -18.24 -35.20 20.52
N GLY A 223 -17.68 -35.72 21.62
CA GLY A 223 -16.37 -36.38 21.60
C GLY A 223 -15.18 -35.40 21.48
N LEU A 224 -15.33 -34.15 21.95
CA LEU A 224 -14.24 -33.19 22.02
C LEU A 224 -13.04 -33.82 22.76
N PRO A 225 -11.83 -33.88 22.14
CA PRO A 225 -10.65 -34.51 22.77
C PRO A 225 -10.25 -33.81 24.06
N ASP A 226 -9.88 -34.57 25.08
CA ASP A 226 -9.40 -34.02 26.37
C ASP A 226 -8.18 -33.12 26.20
N ALA A 227 -7.31 -33.43 25.26
CA ALA A 227 -6.17 -32.60 24.89
C ALA A 227 -6.56 -31.21 24.44
N ALA A 228 -7.73 -31.03 23.79
CA ALA A 228 -8.23 -29.73 23.37
C ALA A 228 -8.86 -28.92 24.52
N GLN A 229 -9.13 -29.55 25.65
CA GLN A 229 -9.86 -28.94 26.77
C GLN A 229 -8.95 -28.40 27.89
N ARG A 230 -7.63 -28.48 27.74
CA ARG A 230 -6.66 -28.05 28.74
C ARG A 230 -5.58 -27.13 28.16
N PRO A 231 -5.00 -26.25 28.97
CA PRO A 231 -3.88 -25.41 28.57
C PRO A 231 -2.57 -26.20 28.56
N TYR A 232 -1.65 -25.77 27.69
CA TYR A 232 -0.30 -26.30 27.55
C TYR A 232 0.72 -25.20 27.88
N TYR A 233 1.86 -25.66 28.43
CA TYR A 233 2.98 -24.80 28.81
C TYR A 233 4.17 -25.05 27.87
N VAL A 234 4.97 -24.01 27.62
CA VAL A 234 6.18 -24.10 26.80
C VAL A 234 7.33 -24.65 27.66
N GLY A 235 7.94 -25.75 27.21
CA GLY A 235 9.08 -26.39 27.81
C GLY A 235 10.43 -25.94 27.25
N LYS A 236 11.33 -26.91 26.98
CA LYS A 236 12.64 -26.64 26.41
C LYS A 236 12.54 -26.19 24.94
N THR A 237 13.48 -25.31 24.54
CA THR A 237 13.58 -24.87 23.14
C THR A 237 14.89 -25.37 22.54
N SER A 238 14.78 -26.10 21.43
CA SER A 238 15.91 -26.61 20.65
C SER A 238 15.90 -26.04 19.26
N VAL A 239 17.04 -25.59 18.78
CA VAL A 239 17.23 -24.94 17.48
C VAL A 239 18.16 -25.81 16.63
N PHE A 240 17.72 -26.16 15.43
CA PHE A 240 18.50 -26.95 14.48
C PHE A 240 18.80 -26.12 13.24
N LEU A 241 20.05 -25.71 13.07
CA LEU A 241 20.53 -24.87 11.99
C LEU A 241 21.26 -25.73 10.96
N TYR A 242 20.58 -26.01 9.86
CA TYR A 242 21.13 -26.77 8.74
C TYR A 242 21.97 -25.87 7.84
N GLY A 243 23.02 -26.41 7.23
CA GLY A 243 23.84 -25.71 6.28
C GLY A 243 23.06 -25.30 5.01
N LYS A 244 23.69 -24.53 4.14
CA LYS A 244 23.05 -24.00 2.89
C LYS A 244 22.64 -25.10 1.92
N GLY A 245 23.34 -26.20 1.90
CA GLY A 245 23.02 -27.40 1.12
C GLY A 245 22.10 -28.40 1.84
N GLY A 246 21.64 -28.08 3.05
CA GLY A 246 20.85 -28.97 3.88
C GLY A 246 21.70 -29.86 4.78
N GLU A 247 23.00 -29.55 4.96
CA GLU A 247 23.91 -30.32 5.79
C GLU A 247 23.44 -30.33 7.23
N VAL A 248 23.47 -31.54 7.82
CA VAL A 248 22.97 -31.81 9.17
C VAL A 248 23.87 -31.17 10.24
N PRO A 249 23.28 -30.56 11.28
CA PRO A 249 24.03 -30.04 12.42
C PRO A 249 24.95 -31.08 13.04
N ASN A 250 26.20 -30.71 13.31
CA ASN A 250 27.22 -31.58 13.89
C ASN A 250 27.87 -31.01 15.16
N SER A 251 27.44 -29.85 15.58
CA SER A 251 27.95 -29.17 16.78
C SER A 251 26.78 -28.63 17.60
N THR A 252 26.96 -28.54 18.92
CA THR A 252 25.92 -28.07 19.84
C THR A 252 26.47 -26.98 20.75
N LEU A 253 25.63 -25.97 21.00
CA LEU A 253 25.89 -24.89 21.95
C LEU A 253 24.66 -24.68 22.81
N GLU A 254 24.84 -24.72 24.13
CA GLU A 254 23.81 -24.27 25.07
C GLU A 254 23.98 -22.76 25.34
N TYR A 255 22.91 -21.99 25.16
CA TYR A 255 22.92 -20.57 25.39
C TYR A 255 21.65 -20.13 26.09
N ARG A 256 21.75 -19.76 27.37
CA ARG A 256 20.62 -19.24 28.18
C ARG A 256 19.34 -20.10 28.13
N GLY A 257 19.50 -21.44 28.13
CA GLY A 257 18.38 -22.39 28.06
C GLY A 257 17.90 -22.69 26.64
N LEU A 258 18.61 -22.26 25.62
CA LEU A 258 18.44 -22.70 24.25
C LEU A 258 19.48 -23.76 23.91
N ASP A 259 19.06 -24.91 23.39
CA ASP A 259 19.94 -25.91 22.83
C ASP A 259 20.08 -25.68 21.33
N ILE A 260 21.23 -25.14 20.90
CA ILE A 260 21.45 -24.75 19.50
C ILE A 260 22.37 -25.76 18.83
N HIS A 261 21.81 -26.48 17.85
CA HIS A 261 22.56 -27.44 17.00
C HIS A 261 22.88 -26.75 15.68
N TYR A 262 24.15 -26.74 15.27
CA TYR A 262 24.59 -26.04 14.06
C TYR A 262 25.62 -26.83 13.26
N TYR A 263 25.79 -26.50 11.97
CA TYR A 263 26.76 -27.14 11.08
C TYR A 263 28.06 -26.35 11.03
N LYS A 264 29.17 -27.00 11.36
CA LYS A 264 30.55 -26.48 11.36
C LYS A 264 30.75 -25.19 12.17
N LYS A 265 30.23 -24.06 11.71
CA LYS A 265 30.40 -22.75 12.33
C LYS A 265 29.05 -22.08 12.51
N MET A 266 28.85 -21.45 13.68
CA MET A 266 27.69 -20.65 13.96
C MET A 266 27.62 -19.44 13.01
N GLN A 267 26.58 -19.38 12.17
CA GLN A 267 26.38 -18.30 11.18
C GLN A 267 25.55 -17.13 11.74
N VAL A 268 24.85 -17.36 12.84
CA VAL A 268 24.04 -16.36 13.55
C VAL A 268 24.51 -16.21 14.98
N ARG A 269 24.38 -15.04 15.55
CA ARG A 269 24.70 -14.81 16.97
C ARG A 269 23.68 -15.51 17.86
N PRO A 270 24.08 -16.29 18.88
CA PRO A 270 23.16 -16.94 19.81
C PRO A 270 22.17 -15.97 20.45
N ASN A 271 22.62 -14.76 20.79
CA ASN A 271 21.77 -13.72 21.35
C ASN A 271 20.66 -13.25 20.40
N MET A 272 20.86 -13.34 19.09
CA MET A 272 19.81 -13.06 18.09
C MET A 272 18.68 -14.11 18.22
N LEU A 273 19.02 -15.38 18.20
CA LEU A 273 18.04 -16.48 18.37
C LEU A 273 17.33 -16.38 19.72
N TYR A 274 18.08 -16.15 20.78
CA TYR A 274 17.51 -15.96 22.11
C TYR A 274 16.48 -14.82 22.16
N ARG A 275 16.80 -13.69 21.55
CA ARG A 275 15.90 -12.53 21.51
C ARG A 275 14.58 -12.85 20.80
N TRP A 276 14.64 -13.54 19.67
CA TRP A 276 13.45 -13.84 18.89
C TRP A 276 12.64 -15.01 19.43
N LEU A 277 13.30 -16.03 19.99
CA LEU A 277 12.64 -17.22 20.52
C LEU A 277 12.15 -17.07 21.96
N ASN A 278 12.85 -16.29 22.76
CA ASN A 278 12.53 -16.11 24.17
C ASN A 278 11.76 -14.80 24.42
N TYR A 279 10.67 -14.63 23.72
CA TYR A 279 9.76 -13.47 23.87
C TYR A 279 9.24 -13.29 25.31
N GLN A 280 9.31 -14.33 26.14
CA GLN A 280 8.93 -14.30 27.55
C GLN A 280 9.86 -13.42 28.42
N ALA A 281 11.10 -13.17 27.98
CA ALA A 281 12.07 -12.37 28.73
C ALA A 281 11.73 -10.87 28.81
N TYR A 282 10.79 -10.39 28.00
CA TYR A 282 10.43 -8.97 27.90
C TYR A 282 9.15 -8.58 28.65
N VAL A 283 8.60 -9.46 29.50
CA VAL A 283 7.55 -9.04 30.41
C VAL A 283 8.18 -8.12 31.46
N ARG A 284 7.74 -6.88 31.45
CA ARG A 284 8.33 -5.74 32.19
C ARG A 284 8.34 -5.87 33.70
N ASN A 285 7.76 -6.94 34.26
CA ASN A 285 7.66 -7.21 35.69
C ASN A 285 8.34 -8.54 36.02
N ASP A 286 9.43 -8.49 36.76
CA ASP A 286 10.17 -9.67 37.24
C ASP A 286 9.29 -10.68 38.01
N SER A 287 8.24 -10.22 38.67
CA SER A 287 7.25 -11.08 39.36
C SER A 287 6.37 -11.90 38.42
N LEU A 288 6.13 -11.43 37.20
CA LEU A 288 5.38 -12.17 36.16
C LEU A 288 6.27 -13.11 35.34
N ARG A 289 7.58 -12.86 35.34
CA ARG A 289 8.57 -13.64 34.58
C ARG A 289 8.68 -15.10 35.07
N ASN A 290 8.46 -15.33 36.35
CA ASN A 290 8.50 -16.64 36.98
C ASN A 290 7.11 -17.25 37.21
N SER A 291 6.03 -16.61 36.78
CA SER A 291 4.67 -17.12 36.96
C SER A 291 4.37 -18.22 35.91
N ALA A 292 3.60 -19.22 36.30
CA ALA A 292 3.12 -20.26 35.38
C ALA A 292 2.39 -19.69 34.14
N HIS A 293 1.80 -18.51 34.26
CA HIS A 293 1.13 -17.81 33.15
C HIS A 293 2.10 -17.31 32.09
N SER A 294 3.36 -17.01 32.41
CA SER A 294 4.36 -16.55 31.44
C SER A 294 4.83 -17.67 30.51
N ARG A 295 4.63 -18.91 30.89
CA ARG A 295 5.00 -20.13 30.12
C ARG A 295 3.87 -20.71 29.31
N LEU A 296 2.65 -20.18 29.40
CA LEU A 296 1.54 -20.65 28.60
C LEU A 296 1.83 -20.53 27.11
N TYR A 297 1.49 -21.57 26.36
CA TYR A 297 1.51 -21.49 24.91
C TYR A 297 0.62 -20.34 24.42
N SER A 298 1.04 -19.67 23.36
CA SER A 298 0.26 -18.62 22.69
C SER A 298 0.48 -18.69 21.19
N GLN A 299 -0.61 -18.83 20.45
CA GLN A 299 -0.58 -18.81 18.98
C GLN A 299 -0.02 -17.49 18.45
N TYR A 300 -0.37 -16.39 19.08
CA TYR A 300 0.17 -15.06 18.73
C TYR A 300 1.71 -15.06 18.80
N ARG A 301 2.29 -15.59 19.88
CA ARG A 301 3.75 -15.67 20.03
C ARG A 301 4.39 -16.57 18.99
N GLN A 302 3.79 -17.73 18.72
CA GLN A 302 4.26 -18.66 17.67
C GLN A 302 4.31 -17.96 16.32
N THR A 303 3.22 -17.34 15.91
CA THR A 303 3.13 -16.61 14.63
C THR A 303 4.15 -15.49 14.56
N ARG A 304 4.33 -14.72 15.63
CA ARG A 304 5.29 -13.61 15.68
C ARG A 304 6.74 -14.09 15.58
N ILE A 305 7.11 -15.17 16.25
CA ILE A 305 8.46 -15.75 16.13
C ILE A 305 8.72 -16.16 14.68
N GLN A 306 7.79 -16.88 14.08
CA GLN A 306 7.91 -17.35 12.70
C GLN A 306 7.99 -16.20 11.69
N GLU A 307 7.12 -15.22 11.79
CA GLU A 307 7.12 -14.04 10.93
C GLU A 307 8.44 -13.27 11.02
N ARG A 308 8.92 -13.01 12.24
CA ARG A 308 10.15 -12.25 12.45
C ARG A 308 11.39 -12.96 11.94
N LEU A 309 11.52 -14.24 12.19
CA LEU A 309 12.64 -15.03 11.68
C LEU A 309 12.59 -15.13 10.14
N SER A 310 11.41 -15.27 9.57
CA SER A 310 11.22 -15.30 8.10
C SER A 310 11.57 -13.94 7.44
N GLN A 311 11.24 -12.83 8.10
CA GLN A 311 11.54 -11.47 7.60
C GLN A 311 13.05 -11.15 7.54
N LEU A 312 13.89 -11.89 8.28
CA LEU A 312 15.33 -11.70 8.23
C LEU A 312 15.95 -12.10 6.89
N SER A 313 15.22 -12.87 6.05
CA SER A 313 15.67 -13.35 4.73
C SER A 313 17.00 -14.12 4.74
N ILE A 314 17.32 -14.73 5.87
CA ILE A 314 18.55 -15.53 6.05
C ILE A 314 18.30 -17.03 5.96
N PHE A 315 17.03 -17.43 6.06
CA PHE A 315 16.62 -18.82 6.01
C PHE A 315 15.77 -19.09 4.75
N ARG A 316 16.17 -20.13 3.99
CA ARG A 316 15.39 -20.63 2.87
C ARG A 316 14.19 -21.46 3.35
N TYR A 317 14.37 -22.17 4.44
CA TYR A 317 13.34 -22.98 5.10
C TYR A 317 13.36 -22.67 6.59
N LEU A 318 12.18 -22.48 7.15
CA LEU A 318 11.99 -22.26 8.58
C LEU A 318 10.72 -22.98 9.03
N ASP A 319 10.86 -23.87 10.00
CA ASP A 319 9.75 -24.57 10.63
C ASP A 319 9.85 -24.49 12.15
N LEU A 320 8.77 -24.02 12.76
CA LEU A 320 8.64 -23.87 14.20
C LEU A 320 7.58 -24.81 14.71
N GLN A 321 7.99 -25.87 15.38
CA GLN A 321 7.14 -26.93 15.89
C GLN A 321 7.03 -26.87 17.42
N TYR A 322 5.85 -27.21 17.90
CA TYR A 322 5.56 -27.44 19.32
C TYR A 322 5.21 -28.92 19.49
N ILE A 323 6.03 -29.66 20.24
CA ILE A 323 5.96 -31.11 20.35
C ILE A 323 5.73 -31.46 21.80
N PRO A 324 4.77 -32.35 22.15
CA PRO A 324 4.62 -32.83 23.53
C PRO A 324 5.93 -33.34 24.11
N GLN A 325 6.22 -33.01 25.36
CA GLN A 325 7.43 -33.41 26.03
C GLN A 325 7.52 -34.95 26.19
N ASP A 326 6.37 -35.58 26.39
CA ASP A 326 6.23 -37.03 26.49
C ASP A 326 4.93 -37.49 25.84
N SER A 327 4.76 -38.79 25.69
CA SER A 327 3.58 -39.40 25.08
C SER A 327 2.46 -39.74 26.05
N THR A 328 2.54 -39.29 27.30
CA THR A 328 1.52 -39.58 28.31
C THR A 328 0.24 -38.74 28.05
N ALA A 329 -0.93 -39.31 28.38
CA ALA A 329 -2.20 -38.62 28.23
C ALA A 329 -2.33 -37.37 29.14
N THR A 330 -1.49 -37.25 30.15
CA THR A 330 -1.46 -36.13 31.11
C THR A 330 -0.42 -35.06 30.78
N CYS A 331 0.38 -35.25 29.72
CA CYS A 331 1.39 -34.28 29.31
C CYS A 331 0.74 -32.93 29.00
N ASP A 332 1.22 -31.89 29.68
CA ASP A 332 0.78 -30.49 29.52
C ASP A 332 1.89 -29.56 29.04
N THR A 333 3.06 -30.13 28.71
CA THR A 333 4.25 -29.35 28.32
C THR A 333 4.62 -29.64 26.88
N LEU A 334 4.86 -28.54 26.15
CA LEU A 334 5.27 -28.54 24.74
C LEU A 334 6.72 -28.09 24.62
N ASN A 335 7.60 -28.91 24.11
CA ASN A 335 8.95 -28.53 23.72
C ASN A 335 8.90 -27.82 22.35
N VAL A 336 9.68 -26.75 22.22
CA VAL A 336 9.77 -25.98 20.99
C VAL A 336 10.95 -26.48 20.17
N ARG A 337 10.71 -26.83 18.92
CA ARG A 337 11.73 -27.18 17.95
C ARG A 337 11.71 -26.22 16.79
N LEU A 338 12.77 -25.47 16.62
CA LEU A 338 13.00 -24.62 15.44
C LEU A 338 13.96 -25.35 14.49
N GLN A 339 13.53 -25.60 13.27
CA GLN A 339 14.38 -26.12 12.19
C GLN A 339 14.53 -25.03 11.14
N ALA A 340 15.76 -24.66 10.82
CA ALA A 340 16.03 -23.63 9.84
C ALA A 340 17.20 -24.03 8.94
N THR A 341 17.03 -23.84 7.65
CA THR A 341 18.07 -24.04 6.63
C THR A 341 18.50 -22.69 6.10
N PHE A 342 19.79 -22.39 6.15
CA PHE A 342 20.32 -21.14 5.65
C PHE A 342 20.13 -21.01 4.15
N ASP A 343 19.85 -19.79 3.71
CA ASP A 343 19.83 -19.43 2.30
C ASP A 343 21.18 -18.88 1.82
N LYS A 344 21.25 -18.55 0.54
CA LYS A 344 22.41 -17.88 -0.03
C LYS A 344 22.57 -16.51 0.62
N PRO A 345 23.81 -16.11 1.00
CA PRO A 345 24.02 -14.85 1.69
C PRO A 345 24.02 -13.62 0.77
N TYR A 346 23.99 -13.83 -0.55
CA TYR A 346 24.00 -12.77 -1.54
C TYR A 346 22.80 -12.87 -2.45
N ASP A 347 22.24 -11.73 -2.77
CA ASP A 347 21.22 -11.53 -3.80
C ASP A 347 21.66 -10.42 -4.74
N ALA A 348 21.47 -10.63 -6.04
CA ALA A 348 21.80 -9.64 -7.06
C ALA A 348 20.55 -9.35 -7.88
N GLU A 349 20.23 -8.08 -8.00
CA GLU A 349 19.06 -7.57 -8.73
C GLU A 349 19.51 -6.67 -9.88
N LEU A 350 18.97 -6.91 -11.05
CA LEU A 350 19.14 -6.05 -12.22
C LEU A 350 17.75 -5.57 -12.67
N GLU A 351 17.55 -4.27 -12.62
CA GLU A 351 16.29 -3.63 -12.96
C GLU A 351 16.47 -2.73 -14.17
N PHE A 352 15.58 -2.84 -15.14
CA PHE A 352 15.45 -1.90 -16.25
C PHE A 352 14.08 -1.22 -16.14
N ASN A 353 14.07 0.09 -16.27
CA ASN A 353 12.85 0.87 -16.22
C ASN A 353 12.79 1.90 -17.35
N LEU A 354 11.58 2.29 -17.70
CA LEU A 354 11.30 3.44 -18.55
C LEU A 354 10.47 4.40 -17.71
N THR A 355 11.03 5.57 -17.45
CA THR A 355 10.38 6.58 -16.62
C THR A 355 9.82 7.69 -17.49
N THR A 356 8.55 8.01 -17.29
CA THR A 356 7.92 9.20 -17.86
C THR A 356 7.47 10.09 -16.72
N LYS A 357 7.99 11.32 -16.67
CA LYS A 357 7.67 12.31 -15.63
C LYS A 357 6.61 13.29 -16.12
N SER A 358 5.87 13.87 -15.19
CA SER A 358 4.82 14.87 -15.48
C SER A 358 5.35 16.18 -16.09
N ASN A 359 6.65 16.40 -16.08
CA ASN A 359 7.33 17.52 -16.77
C ASN A 359 7.72 17.20 -18.21
N ASN A 360 7.14 16.16 -18.81
CA ASN A 360 7.44 15.67 -20.15
C ASN A 360 8.88 15.17 -20.36
N GLN A 361 9.55 14.77 -19.29
CA GLN A 361 10.81 14.05 -19.38
C GLN A 361 10.57 12.54 -19.39
N THR A 362 11.12 11.88 -20.38
CA THR A 362 11.01 10.42 -20.55
C THR A 362 12.39 9.85 -20.83
N GLY A 363 12.67 8.68 -20.28
CA GLY A 363 13.93 8.01 -20.62
C GLY A 363 14.13 6.69 -19.90
N PRO A 364 15.07 5.87 -20.41
CA PRO A 364 15.42 4.60 -19.80
C PRO A 364 16.29 4.81 -18.56
N GLY A 365 16.11 3.89 -17.62
CA GLY A 365 16.97 3.74 -16.46
C GLY A 365 17.36 2.28 -16.26
N ALA A 366 18.50 2.09 -15.63
CA ALA A 366 18.95 0.79 -15.20
C ALA A 366 19.51 0.89 -13.78
N SER A 367 19.28 -0.12 -12.97
CA SER A 367 19.94 -0.23 -11.68
C SER A 367 20.41 -1.66 -11.43
N PHE A 368 21.58 -1.75 -10.80
CA PHE A 368 22.14 -3.01 -10.32
C PHE A 368 22.28 -2.94 -8.80
N GLY A 369 21.64 -3.87 -8.11
CA GLY A 369 21.68 -4.01 -6.66
C GLY A 369 22.41 -5.29 -6.26
N LEU A 370 23.29 -5.20 -5.27
CA LEU A 370 23.89 -6.35 -4.60
C LEU A 370 23.55 -6.28 -3.12
N THR A 371 22.91 -7.30 -2.59
CA THR A 371 22.56 -7.39 -1.18
C THR A 371 23.28 -8.55 -0.53
N ARG A 372 23.93 -8.29 0.60
CA ARG A 372 24.46 -9.31 1.49
C ARG A 372 23.61 -9.39 2.74
N TYR A 373 23.11 -10.58 3.02
CA TYR A 373 22.31 -10.85 4.22
C TYR A 373 23.19 -11.33 5.36
N ASN A 374 22.76 -11.05 6.59
CA ASN A 374 23.37 -11.54 7.82
C ASN A 374 24.85 -11.16 7.98
N VAL A 375 25.15 -9.90 7.73
CA VAL A 375 26.55 -9.38 7.63
C VAL A 375 27.33 -9.64 8.90
N PHE A 376 26.72 -9.42 10.07
CA PHE A 376 27.34 -9.57 11.39
C PHE A 376 26.74 -10.68 12.23
N GLY A 377 25.87 -11.52 11.65
CA GLY A 377 25.25 -12.65 12.35
C GLY A 377 24.02 -12.29 13.19
N GLY A 378 23.50 -11.08 13.08
CA GLY A 378 22.29 -10.60 13.77
C GLY A 378 21.10 -10.34 12.86
N GLY A 379 21.17 -10.79 11.59
CA GLY A 379 20.14 -10.55 10.57
C GLY A 379 20.29 -9.21 9.85
N GLU A 380 21.44 -8.54 9.98
CA GLU A 380 21.69 -7.28 9.32
C GLU A 380 21.85 -7.48 7.81
N THR A 381 21.40 -6.51 7.01
CA THR A 381 21.55 -6.51 5.55
C THR A 381 22.44 -5.36 5.10
N TRP A 382 23.35 -5.64 4.18
CA TRP A 382 24.15 -4.64 3.51
C TRP A 382 23.83 -4.65 2.03
N ASN A 383 23.35 -3.52 1.54
CA ASN A 383 22.98 -3.33 0.14
C ASN A 383 23.90 -2.29 -0.51
N VAL A 384 24.34 -2.58 -1.73
CA VAL A 384 25.01 -1.62 -2.60
C VAL A 384 24.20 -1.53 -3.89
N LYS A 385 23.80 -0.33 -4.29
CA LYS A 385 23.02 -0.10 -5.50
C LYS A 385 23.72 0.91 -6.40
N LEU A 386 23.91 0.51 -7.65
CA LEU A 386 24.35 1.36 -8.76
C LEU A 386 23.11 1.72 -9.57
N LYS A 387 22.95 2.98 -9.93
CA LYS A 387 21.87 3.44 -10.80
C LYS A 387 22.41 4.30 -11.93
N GLY A 388 21.77 4.22 -13.08
CA GLY A 388 22.02 5.08 -14.22
C GLY A 388 20.73 5.36 -14.95
N SER A 389 20.50 6.61 -15.35
CA SER A 389 19.35 6.98 -16.14
C SER A 389 19.72 8.03 -17.19
N TYR A 390 19.00 8.02 -18.28
CA TYR A 390 19.07 9.02 -19.32
C TYR A 390 17.65 9.50 -19.64
N GLU A 391 17.43 10.80 -19.62
CA GLU A 391 16.14 11.41 -19.84
C GLU A 391 16.21 12.44 -20.96
N TRP A 392 15.21 12.44 -21.84
CA TRP A 392 14.99 13.47 -22.85
C TRP A 392 13.61 14.08 -22.72
N GLN A 393 13.42 15.27 -23.22
CA GLN A 393 12.13 15.94 -23.19
C GLN A 393 11.28 15.46 -24.37
N THR A 394 10.06 15.00 -24.08
CA THR A 394 9.01 14.68 -25.05
C THR A 394 7.99 15.82 -25.07
N GLY A 395 7.72 16.43 -26.24
CA GLY A 395 6.70 17.47 -26.39
C GLY A 395 6.89 18.33 -27.65
N GLN A 396 5.89 19.18 -27.95
CA GLN A 396 5.80 19.96 -29.20
C GLN A 396 6.89 21.02 -29.44
N ASN A 397 7.75 21.30 -28.51
CA ASN A 397 8.83 22.27 -28.66
C ASN A 397 10.11 21.59 -29.15
N LYS A 398 10.15 21.23 -30.41
CA LYS A 398 11.30 20.60 -31.10
C LYS A 398 12.58 21.47 -31.19
N GLY A 399 12.57 22.67 -30.60
CA GLY A 399 13.71 23.59 -30.65
C GLY A 399 14.65 23.58 -29.44
N SER A 400 14.28 22.96 -28.33
CA SER A 400 15.12 22.94 -27.15
C SER A 400 15.75 21.55 -26.93
N SER A 401 16.92 21.33 -27.52
CA SER A 401 17.87 20.28 -27.13
C SER A 401 18.33 20.42 -25.64
N LEU A 402 17.53 21.07 -24.84
CA LEU A 402 17.87 21.74 -23.59
C LEU A 402 17.68 20.83 -22.37
N MET A 403 17.06 19.66 -22.53
CA MET A 403 16.66 18.86 -21.39
C MET A 403 17.11 17.38 -21.45
N ASN A 404 18.10 17.08 -22.25
CA ASN A 404 18.76 15.79 -22.12
C ASN A 404 19.58 15.81 -20.85
N SER A 405 19.23 14.94 -19.92
CA SER A 405 19.95 14.75 -18.67
C SER A 405 20.36 13.30 -18.50
N TRP A 406 21.51 13.08 -17.92
CA TRP A 406 21.87 11.76 -17.41
C TRP A 406 22.21 11.84 -15.93
N GLU A 407 21.86 10.82 -15.22
CA GLU A 407 22.14 10.65 -13.80
C GLU A 407 22.85 9.32 -13.58
N MET A 408 23.93 9.35 -12.81
CA MET A 408 24.60 8.14 -12.32
C MET A 408 24.74 8.25 -10.81
N GLY A 409 24.48 7.15 -10.11
CA GLY A 409 24.53 7.16 -8.67
C GLY A 409 25.00 5.83 -8.09
N VAL A 410 25.64 5.95 -6.93
CA VAL A 410 26.03 4.81 -6.09
C VAL A 410 25.48 5.06 -4.71
N SER A 411 24.83 4.06 -4.15
CA SER A 411 24.37 4.11 -2.77
C SER A 411 24.69 2.81 -2.03
N THR A 412 24.99 2.94 -0.75
CA THR A 412 25.16 1.80 0.15
C THR A 412 24.31 2.00 1.39
N ALA A 413 23.68 0.92 1.86
CA ALA A 413 22.83 0.94 3.03
C ALA A 413 23.09 -0.28 3.92
N LEU A 414 23.29 -0.04 5.20
CA LEU A 414 23.38 -1.06 6.23
C LEU A 414 22.12 -0.98 7.10
N THR A 415 21.30 -2.03 7.08
CA THR A 415 20.05 -2.09 7.81
C THR A 415 20.11 -3.12 8.91
N PHE A 416 19.79 -2.71 10.14
CA PHE A 416 19.61 -3.56 11.30
C PHE A 416 18.12 -3.85 11.50
N PRO A 417 17.70 -5.12 11.73
CA PRO A 417 16.30 -5.48 11.96
C PRO A 417 15.82 -5.11 13.38
N ARG A 418 16.32 -4.05 13.93
CA ARG A 418 16.04 -3.53 15.29
C ARG A 418 16.50 -2.09 15.42
N VAL A 419 16.08 -1.42 16.48
CA VAL A 419 16.62 -0.12 16.86
C VAL A 419 18.02 -0.30 17.51
N VAL A 420 19.03 0.35 16.93
CA VAL A 420 20.42 0.37 17.42
C VAL A 420 20.91 1.80 17.52
N PHE A 421 21.81 2.10 18.50
CA PHE A 421 22.47 3.41 18.67
C PHE A 421 21.54 4.65 18.61
N PRO A 422 20.84 5.03 19.70
CA PRO A 422 20.87 4.41 21.03
C PRO A 422 19.90 3.23 21.11
N SER A 423 20.29 2.20 21.82
CA SER A 423 19.37 1.14 22.17
C SER A 423 18.44 1.66 23.28
N PHE A 424 17.28 2.12 22.91
CA PHE A 424 16.24 2.48 23.88
C PHE A 424 15.69 1.22 24.53
N GLY A 425 16.39 0.75 25.59
CA GLY A 425 15.93 -0.18 26.59
C GLY A 425 15.11 -1.37 26.11
N GLY A 426 15.65 -2.22 25.23
CA GLY A 426 15.11 -3.56 24.96
C GLY A 426 13.62 -3.66 24.58
N ARG A 427 12.96 -2.56 24.26
CA ARG A 427 11.59 -2.60 23.77
C ARG A 427 11.55 -3.26 22.41
N GLU A 428 10.94 -4.43 22.36
CA GLU A 428 10.48 -4.98 21.11
C GLU A 428 9.07 -4.46 20.84
N TYR A 429 8.93 -3.83 19.70
CA TYR A 429 7.61 -3.43 19.20
C TYR A 429 6.91 -4.66 18.64
N ASP A 430 5.59 -4.69 18.71
CA ASP A 430 4.78 -5.76 18.09
C ASP A 430 4.97 -5.84 16.58
N PHE A 431 5.40 -4.74 15.97
CA PHE A 431 5.71 -4.64 14.55
C PHE A 431 7.21 -4.41 14.32
N PRO A 432 7.72 -4.75 13.12
CA PRO A 432 9.14 -4.61 12.81
C PRO A 432 9.64 -3.19 13.04
N ALA A 433 10.81 -3.10 13.69
CA ALA A 433 11.56 -1.86 13.81
C ALA A 433 12.91 -2.03 13.14
N THR A 434 13.40 -1.01 12.44
CA THR A 434 14.67 -1.05 11.74
C THR A 434 15.51 0.18 12.00
N THR A 435 16.83 0.03 11.90
CA THR A 435 17.77 1.13 11.85
C THR A 435 18.56 1.02 10.56
N THR A 436 18.55 2.06 9.74
CA THR A 436 19.23 2.08 8.46
C THR A 436 20.27 3.21 8.43
N PHE A 437 21.50 2.85 8.16
CA PHE A 437 22.58 3.79 7.83
C PHE A 437 22.81 3.76 6.34
N ARG A 438 22.68 4.91 5.68
CA ARG A 438 22.80 5.03 4.24
C ARG A 438 23.81 6.09 3.86
N LEU A 439 24.62 5.79 2.84
CA LEU A 439 25.48 6.74 2.16
C LEU A 439 25.19 6.71 0.67
N TYR A 440 25.31 7.85 0.01
CA TYR A 440 25.07 7.93 -1.42
C TYR A 440 25.94 9.02 -2.07
N ILE A 441 26.18 8.84 -3.37
CA ILE A 441 26.78 9.83 -4.25
C ILE A 441 26.07 9.75 -5.59
N ASP A 442 25.55 10.88 -6.06
CA ASP A 442 24.81 11.01 -7.30
C ASP A 442 25.43 12.13 -8.15
N GLN A 443 25.69 11.83 -9.40
CA GLN A 443 26.13 12.79 -10.39
C GLN A 443 25.00 13.05 -11.39
N LEU A 444 24.45 14.25 -11.38
CA LEU A 444 23.48 14.72 -12.35
C LEU A 444 24.17 15.62 -13.37
N ASN A 445 24.03 15.32 -14.65
CA ASN A 445 24.46 16.16 -15.74
C ASN A 445 23.25 16.59 -16.56
N ARG A 446 22.90 17.87 -16.51
CA ARG A 446 21.99 18.50 -17.48
C ARG A 446 22.80 19.09 -18.61
N ALA A 447 22.80 18.38 -19.74
CA ALA A 447 23.55 18.77 -20.93
C ALA A 447 23.23 20.22 -21.29
N LYS A 448 24.28 21.01 -21.59
CA LYS A 448 24.28 22.44 -21.93
C LYS A 448 23.95 23.41 -20.77
N TYR A 449 23.72 22.96 -19.53
CA TYR A 449 23.45 23.85 -18.40
C TYR A 449 24.43 23.69 -17.26
N TYR A 450 24.37 22.56 -16.55
CA TYR A 450 25.20 22.37 -15.36
C TYR A 450 25.48 20.90 -15.05
N LYS A 451 26.50 20.69 -14.27
CA LYS A 451 26.82 19.43 -13.59
C LYS A 451 26.66 19.60 -12.10
N LEU A 452 25.87 18.74 -11.47
CA LEU A 452 25.64 18.74 -10.03
C LEU A 452 26.12 17.41 -9.46
N LEU A 453 26.98 17.48 -8.45
CA LEU A 453 27.36 16.35 -7.63
C LEU A 453 26.63 16.46 -6.31
N ALA A 454 25.86 15.43 -5.96
CA ALA A 454 25.20 15.31 -4.68
C ALA A 454 25.78 14.11 -3.93
N PHE A 455 26.18 14.29 -2.69
CA PHE A 455 26.58 13.20 -1.83
C PHE A 455 26.07 13.43 -0.41
N GLY A 456 25.89 12.37 0.31
CA GLY A 456 25.37 12.50 1.67
C GLY A 456 25.13 11.16 2.33
N GLY A 457 24.44 11.23 3.46
CA GLY A 457 24.09 10.06 4.23
C GLY A 457 23.05 10.37 5.27
N ASN A 458 22.44 9.33 5.78
CA ASN A 458 21.46 9.43 6.86
C ASN A 458 21.51 8.22 7.79
N ALA A 459 21.01 8.43 9.00
CA ALA A 459 20.70 7.39 9.96
C ALA A 459 19.21 7.48 10.27
N THR A 460 18.45 6.47 9.91
CA THR A 460 16.98 6.46 10.03
C THR A 460 16.52 5.32 10.93
N TYR A 461 15.62 5.63 11.83
CA TYR A 461 14.96 4.70 12.75
C TYR A 461 13.49 4.62 12.39
N ASP A 462 13.07 3.49 11.87
CA ASP A 462 11.67 3.20 11.54
C ASP A 462 11.08 2.27 12.58
N PHE A 463 9.95 2.64 13.16
CA PHE A 463 9.24 1.80 14.12
C PHE A 463 7.74 2.00 14.05
N GLN A 464 7.01 0.94 14.31
CA GLN A 464 5.56 0.87 14.21
C GLN A 464 4.98 0.31 15.51
N PRO A 465 4.54 1.18 16.45
CA PRO A 465 3.98 0.72 17.73
C PRO A 465 2.64 0.02 17.61
N THR A 466 1.83 0.41 16.62
CA THR A 466 0.50 -0.13 16.37
C THR A 466 0.27 -0.39 14.89
N ARG A 467 -0.81 -1.09 14.52
CA ARG A 467 -1.16 -1.32 13.11
C ARG A 467 -1.42 -0.05 12.32
N ILE A 468 -1.81 1.02 12.99
CA ILE A 468 -2.27 2.28 12.39
C ILE A 468 -1.26 3.42 12.47
N SER A 469 -0.17 3.26 13.24
CA SER A 469 0.81 4.32 13.45
C SER A 469 2.21 3.87 13.07
N ARG A 470 2.88 4.66 12.24
CA ARG A 470 4.30 4.50 11.88
C ARG A 470 5.06 5.76 12.24
N HIS A 471 6.28 5.57 12.72
CA HIS A 471 7.21 6.64 13.04
C HIS A 471 8.51 6.40 12.31
N SER A 472 9.04 7.45 11.68
CA SER A 472 10.36 7.46 11.07
C SER A 472 11.14 8.64 11.63
N LEU A 473 12.20 8.36 12.36
CA LEU A 473 13.07 9.38 12.94
C LEU A 473 14.44 9.31 12.26
N THR A 474 14.85 10.39 11.66
CA THR A 474 16.18 10.57 11.06
C THR A 474 16.92 11.66 11.83
N PRO A 475 17.63 11.32 12.93
CA PRO A 475 18.33 12.32 13.74
C PRO A 475 19.50 12.96 13.02
N LEU A 476 20.01 12.33 11.98
CA LEU A 476 21.06 12.88 11.14
C LEU A 476 20.80 12.56 9.67
N ARG A 477 20.57 13.58 8.90
CA ARG A 477 20.56 13.57 7.43
C ARG A 477 21.53 14.67 6.96
N VAL A 478 22.55 14.29 6.22
CA VAL A 478 23.52 15.21 5.65
C VAL A 478 23.42 15.14 4.15
N THR A 479 23.22 16.25 3.51
CA THR A 479 23.20 16.39 2.06
C THR A 479 24.17 17.49 1.64
N PHE A 480 25.05 17.16 0.73
CA PHE A 480 26.03 18.09 0.18
C PHE A 480 25.85 18.15 -1.34
N ASN A 481 25.47 19.31 -1.84
CA ASN A 481 25.31 19.57 -3.26
C ASN A 481 26.42 20.49 -3.74
N VAL A 482 27.18 20.07 -4.75
CA VAL A 482 28.26 20.83 -5.35
C VAL A 482 27.94 21.06 -6.81
N LEU A 483 27.79 22.31 -7.18
CA LEU A 483 27.68 22.73 -8.56
C LEU A 483 29.10 22.77 -9.18
N GLN A 484 29.43 21.77 -10.01
CA GLN A 484 30.78 21.56 -10.53
C GLN A 484 31.06 22.41 -11.76
N HIS A 485 30.05 22.60 -12.62
CA HIS A 485 30.22 23.31 -13.87
C HIS A 485 28.95 23.97 -14.30
N THR A 486 29.01 25.22 -14.76
CA THR A 486 27.93 25.99 -15.34
C THR A 486 28.30 26.48 -16.73
N THR A 487 27.30 26.64 -17.59
CA THR A 487 27.48 27.19 -18.93
C THR A 487 26.97 28.62 -19.00
N LYS A 488 27.38 29.39 -19.99
CA LYS A 488 26.86 30.76 -20.23
C LYS A 488 25.32 30.78 -20.37
N ALA A 489 24.76 29.77 -21.03
CA ALA A 489 23.29 29.63 -21.14
C ALA A 489 22.58 29.46 -19.80
N PHE A 490 23.24 28.78 -18.85
CA PHE A 490 22.72 28.66 -17.48
C PHE A 490 22.89 29.98 -16.72
N GLU A 491 24.02 30.67 -16.86
CA GLU A 491 24.28 31.96 -16.21
C GLU A 491 23.28 33.04 -16.66
N GLU A 492 22.94 33.10 -17.95
CA GLU A 492 21.90 34.01 -18.48
C GLU A 492 20.51 33.72 -17.84
N ILE A 493 20.15 32.45 -17.60
CA ILE A 493 18.93 32.07 -16.93
C ILE A 493 19.00 32.39 -15.44
N ALA A 494 20.13 32.19 -14.84
CA ALA A 494 20.37 32.45 -13.42
C ALA A 494 20.33 33.96 -13.10
N ASP A 495 20.80 34.81 -14.00
CA ASP A 495 20.70 36.26 -13.87
C ASP A 495 19.25 36.77 -13.92
N GLN A 496 18.40 36.09 -14.72
CA GLN A 496 16.98 36.38 -14.77
C GLN A 496 16.21 35.82 -13.57
N ASN A 497 16.74 34.77 -12.90
CA ASN A 497 16.16 34.18 -11.72
C ASN A 497 17.20 33.96 -10.63
N LYS A 498 17.50 35.03 -9.90
CA LYS A 498 18.46 35.00 -8.78
C LYS A 498 18.12 33.98 -7.68
N ALA A 499 16.83 33.66 -7.50
CA ALA A 499 16.39 32.66 -6.52
C ALA A 499 16.81 31.24 -6.95
N LEU A 500 16.66 30.90 -8.22
CA LEU A 500 17.13 29.63 -8.79
C LEU A 500 18.66 29.50 -8.69
N TYR A 501 19.38 30.56 -9.04
CA TYR A 501 20.83 30.57 -8.92
C TYR A 501 21.31 30.30 -7.49
N ARG A 502 20.75 31.04 -6.52
CA ARG A 502 21.09 30.84 -5.09
C ARG A 502 20.73 29.45 -4.60
N SER A 503 19.67 28.85 -5.12
CA SER A 503 19.22 27.53 -4.72
C SER A 503 20.08 26.37 -5.25
N LEU A 504 20.79 26.60 -6.35
CA LEU A 504 21.71 25.62 -6.96
C LEU A 504 23.16 25.82 -6.56
N GLN A 505 23.50 26.90 -5.82
CA GLN A 505 24.85 27.07 -5.26
C GLN A 505 25.24 25.91 -4.34
N ASN A 506 26.53 25.76 -4.09
CA ASN A 506 27.04 24.77 -3.16
C ASN A 506 26.31 24.85 -1.83
N GLN A 507 25.65 23.77 -1.44
CA GLN A 507 24.81 23.71 -0.26
C GLN A 507 25.18 22.53 0.61
N PHE A 508 25.22 22.77 1.89
CA PHE A 508 25.35 21.78 2.91
C PHE A 508 24.09 21.80 3.79
N ILE A 509 23.38 20.69 3.87
CA ILE A 509 22.10 20.59 4.59
C ILE A 509 22.23 19.54 5.69
N PRO A 510 22.67 19.92 6.90
CA PRO A 510 22.64 19.06 8.07
C PRO A 510 21.24 19.13 8.68
N ALA A 511 20.45 18.11 8.56
CA ALA A 511 19.06 18.11 9.00
C ALA A 511 18.73 16.96 9.95
N MET A 512 17.73 17.17 10.76
CA MET A 512 17.00 16.17 11.53
C MET A 512 15.56 16.13 11.00
N GLU A 513 15.01 14.93 10.85
CA GLU A 513 13.67 14.74 10.29
C GLU A 513 12.88 13.74 11.13
N TYR A 514 11.60 14.02 11.33
CA TYR A 514 10.67 13.12 11.96
C TYR A 514 9.38 13.07 11.16
N THR A 515 8.98 11.85 10.77
CA THR A 515 7.73 11.60 10.04
C THR A 515 6.82 10.72 10.87
N TYR A 516 5.60 11.19 11.07
CA TYR A 516 4.49 10.41 11.63
C TYR A 516 3.51 10.06 10.53
N THR A 517 3.09 8.80 10.47
CA THR A 517 2.07 8.32 9.55
C THR A 517 0.97 7.59 10.30
N PHE A 518 -0.26 8.02 10.11
CA PHE A 518 -1.47 7.36 10.57
C PHE A 518 -2.19 6.74 9.36
N ASP A 519 -2.55 5.46 9.44
CA ASP A 519 -3.28 4.73 8.40
C ASP A 519 -4.18 3.68 9.04
N ASN A 520 -5.50 3.87 8.95
CA ASN A 520 -6.46 2.94 9.52
C ASN A 520 -7.12 2.01 8.50
N ALA A 521 -6.68 2.05 7.22
CA ALA A 521 -7.29 1.26 6.14
C ALA A 521 -7.22 -0.25 6.40
N ALA A 522 -6.18 -0.71 7.11
CA ALA A 522 -5.98 -2.13 7.43
C ALA A 522 -6.82 -2.63 8.62
N LEU A 523 -7.55 -1.76 9.32
CA LEU A 523 -8.41 -2.16 10.43
C LEU A 523 -9.70 -2.78 9.91
N ARG A 524 -10.08 -3.91 10.53
CA ARG A 524 -11.38 -4.54 10.27
C ARG A 524 -12.53 -3.59 10.68
N GLY A 525 -13.56 -3.48 9.81
CA GLY A 525 -14.73 -2.66 10.07
C GLY A 525 -14.58 -1.17 9.75
N VAL A 526 -13.43 -0.72 9.26
CA VAL A 526 -13.27 0.65 8.77
C VAL A 526 -13.85 0.75 7.35
N ARG A 527 -15.01 1.40 7.24
CA ARG A 527 -15.65 1.68 5.94
C ARG A 527 -14.96 2.84 5.23
N ASN A 528 -14.61 3.90 5.96
CA ASN A 528 -14.06 5.14 5.44
C ASN A 528 -12.62 5.34 5.94
N PRO A 529 -11.61 4.90 5.19
CA PRO A 529 -10.22 4.99 5.62
C PRO A 529 -9.71 6.44 5.67
N ILE A 530 -8.85 6.68 6.65
CA ILE A 530 -8.09 7.92 6.84
C ILE A 530 -6.62 7.57 6.73
N TRP A 531 -5.89 8.36 5.95
CA TRP A 531 -4.45 8.36 5.91
C TRP A 531 -3.94 9.77 6.18
N TRP A 532 -3.02 9.91 7.12
CA TRP A 532 -2.42 11.20 7.49
C TRP A 532 -0.94 11.03 7.72
N GLN A 533 -0.14 11.86 7.06
CA GLN A 533 1.29 11.91 7.25
C GLN A 533 1.74 13.34 7.52
N THR A 534 2.58 13.51 8.53
CA THR A 534 3.21 14.79 8.84
C THR A 534 4.70 14.60 9.03
N THR A 535 5.49 15.44 8.36
CA THR A 535 6.95 15.44 8.43
C THR A 535 7.43 16.79 8.98
N PHE A 536 8.27 16.73 10.00
CA PHE A 536 8.99 17.85 10.59
C PHE A 536 10.45 17.73 10.23
N THR A 537 11.03 18.79 9.67
CA THR A 537 12.46 18.86 9.33
C THR A 537 13.09 20.08 9.99
N SER A 538 14.20 19.89 10.67
CA SER A 538 14.99 20.94 11.29
C SER A 538 16.40 20.88 10.75
N ALA A 539 16.82 21.85 9.96
CA ALA A 539 18.14 21.90 9.34
C ALA A 539 19.01 23.01 9.95
N GLY A 540 20.28 22.72 10.15
CA GLY A 540 21.29 23.67 10.58
C GLY A 540 21.16 24.20 12.00
N ASN A 541 20.09 23.85 12.73
CA ASN A 541 19.81 24.38 14.07
C ASN A 541 20.77 23.81 15.13
N ILE A 542 21.02 22.51 15.09
CA ILE A 542 22.00 21.87 15.98
C ILE A 542 23.39 22.43 15.71
N THR A 543 23.76 22.56 14.44
CA THR A 543 25.05 23.14 14.01
C THR A 543 25.19 24.57 14.49
N SER A 544 24.16 25.41 14.32
CA SER A 544 24.16 26.79 14.83
C SER A 544 24.22 26.86 16.36
N GLY A 545 23.58 25.92 17.05
CA GLY A 545 23.68 25.78 18.50
C GLY A 545 25.09 25.44 18.98
N ILE A 546 25.78 24.55 18.26
CA ILE A 546 27.19 24.23 18.53
C ILE A 546 28.07 25.47 18.32
N TYR A 547 27.89 26.21 17.22
CA TYR A 547 28.61 27.47 16.96
C TYR A 547 28.40 28.51 18.03
N ARG A 548 27.21 28.57 18.65
CA ARG A 548 26.93 29.45 19.80
C ARG A 548 27.78 29.11 21.01
N ILE A 549 28.02 27.83 21.28
CA ILE A 549 28.92 27.39 22.37
C ILE A 549 30.35 27.91 22.16
N PHE A 550 30.77 28.05 20.88
CA PHE A 550 32.09 28.59 20.49
C PHE A 550 32.09 30.10 20.26
N GLY A 551 31.07 30.84 20.77
CA GLY A 551 31.06 32.30 20.79
C GLY A 551 30.50 32.99 19.53
N LYS A 552 29.87 32.26 18.61
CA LYS A 552 29.17 32.84 17.47
C LYS A 552 27.68 32.93 17.74
N GLU A 553 27.02 33.97 17.31
CA GLU A 553 25.57 34.08 17.48
C GLU A 553 24.81 33.03 16.67
N PHE A 554 23.72 32.50 17.24
CA PHE A 554 22.87 31.50 16.60
C PHE A 554 22.31 31.99 15.25
N SER A 555 21.91 33.24 15.17
CA SER A 555 21.36 33.90 13.98
C SER A 555 22.40 34.57 13.08
N GLN A 556 23.70 34.48 13.41
CA GLN A 556 24.77 35.04 12.60
C GLN A 556 24.77 34.38 11.22
N ARG A 557 24.94 35.19 10.18
CA ARG A 557 25.05 34.76 8.78
C ARG A 557 26.46 34.31 8.43
N ASP A 558 26.55 33.57 7.32
CA ASP A 558 27.84 33.17 6.71
C ASP A 558 28.66 32.22 7.58
N LYS A 559 28.05 31.50 8.50
CA LYS A 559 28.66 30.36 9.17
C LYS A 559 28.91 29.25 8.16
N LYS A 560 30.15 28.78 8.11
CA LYS A 560 30.56 27.74 7.17
C LYS A 560 30.94 26.48 7.95
N LEU A 561 30.59 25.32 7.40
CA LEU A 561 31.08 24.02 7.83
C LEU A 561 31.77 23.36 6.65
N PHE A 562 33.01 22.90 6.83
CA PHE A 562 33.87 22.42 5.73
C PHE A 562 34.04 23.43 4.57
N GLY A 563 34.08 24.71 4.89
CA GLY A 563 34.24 25.78 3.90
C GLY A 563 32.99 26.18 3.13
N VAL A 564 31.84 25.55 3.38
CA VAL A 564 30.56 25.78 2.69
C VAL A 564 29.52 26.30 3.68
N PRO A 565 28.70 27.31 3.32
CA PRO A 565 27.59 27.75 4.15
C PRO A 565 26.56 26.64 4.25
N PHE A 566 26.09 26.37 5.47
CA PHE A 566 25.05 25.38 5.71
C PHE A 566 23.65 26.02 5.74
N ALA A 567 22.67 25.28 5.23
CA ALA A 567 21.27 25.71 5.27
C ALA A 567 20.74 25.65 6.69
N GLN A 568 19.94 26.67 7.07
CA GLN A 568 19.25 26.75 8.36
C GLN A 568 17.78 27.04 8.15
N PHE A 569 16.92 26.08 8.49
CA PHE A 569 15.47 26.21 8.34
C PHE A 569 14.69 25.25 9.24
N LEU A 570 13.42 25.56 9.40
CA LEU A 570 12.38 24.65 9.88
C LEU A 570 11.38 24.39 8.79
N LYS A 571 10.97 23.14 8.61
CA LYS A 571 9.99 22.73 7.61
C LYS A 571 8.96 21.80 8.23
N VAL A 572 7.71 22.07 7.92
CA VAL A 572 6.57 21.19 8.25
C VAL A 572 5.83 20.90 6.97
N ASN A 573 5.52 19.64 6.73
CA ASN A 573 4.72 19.21 5.59
C ASN A 573 3.70 18.19 6.07
N SER A 574 2.43 18.40 5.76
CA SER A 574 1.32 17.53 6.15
C SER A 574 0.47 17.17 4.94
N ASP A 575 0.07 15.92 4.84
CA ASP A 575 -0.80 15.38 3.81
C ASP A 575 -1.89 14.54 4.51
N PHE A 576 -3.13 14.97 4.39
CA PHE A 576 -4.30 14.31 4.96
C PHE A 576 -5.19 13.81 3.83
N ARG A 577 -5.60 12.54 3.90
CA ARG A 577 -6.44 11.88 2.90
C ARG A 577 -7.60 11.18 3.59
N TYR A 578 -8.78 11.37 3.02
CA TYR A 578 -10.01 10.75 3.49
C TYR A 578 -10.76 10.15 2.31
N THR A 579 -11.15 8.88 2.43
CA THR A 579 -11.97 8.22 1.42
C THR A 579 -13.34 7.88 2.00
N TRP A 580 -14.36 8.52 1.46
CA TRP A 580 -15.74 8.21 1.78
C TRP A 580 -16.27 7.17 0.78
N LYS A 581 -16.49 5.95 1.25
CA LYS A 581 -17.13 4.89 0.46
C LYS A 581 -18.64 5.06 0.55
N ILE A 582 -19.26 5.52 -0.53
CA ILE A 582 -20.71 5.66 -0.65
C ILE A 582 -21.32 4.26 -0.71
N ASP A 583 -20.85 3.46 -1.66
CA ASP A 583 -21.16 2.04 -1.82
C ASP A 583 -19.93 1.25 -2.31
N LYS A 584 -20.09 0.01 -2.76
CA LYS A 584 -19.00 -0.81 -3.31
C LYS A 584 -18.46 -0.31 -4.64
N ASN A 585 -19.28 0.40 -5.40
CA ASN A 585 -18.98 0.86 -6.75
C ASN A 585 -18.61 2.34 -6.81
N GLN A 586 -18.84 3.09 -5.73
CA GLN A 586 -18.68 4.54 -5.70
C GLN A 586 -17.99 5.01 -4.43
N SER A 587 -17.06 5.94 -4.60
CA SER A 587 -16.37 6.58 -3.48
C SER A 587 -15.96 8.02 -3.82
N ILE A 588 -15.82 8.83 -2.79
CA ILE A 588 -15.22 10.16 -2.89
C ILE A 588 -13.90 10.13 -2.12
N ALA A 589 -12.81 10.32 -2.83
CA ALA A 589 -11.49 10.50 -2.24
C ALA A 589 -11.18 11.99 -2.13
N SER A 590 -10.73 12.42 -0.97
CA SER A 590 -10.37 13.81 -0.70
C SER A 590 -8.95 13.87 -0.14
N ARG A 591 -8.21 14.89 -0.51
CA ARG A 591 -6.87 15.17 -0.02
C ARG A 591 -6.72 16.64 0.30
N VAL A 592 -6.10 16.96 1.42
CA VAL A 592 -5.63 18.27 1.77
C VAL A 592 -4.16 18.18 2.15
N ALA A 593 -3.31 18.89 1.43
CA ALA A 593 -1.88 18.91 1.70
C ALA A 593 -1.40 20.33 1.90
N GLY A 594 -0.57 20.53 2.89
CA GLY A 594 0.00 21.83 3.23
C GLY A 594 1.41 21.71 3.76
N GLY A 595 2.21 22.74 3.54
CA GLY A 595 3.56 22.78 4.06
C GLY A 595 4.09 24.19 4.13
N ILE A 596 5.03 24.37 5.04
CA ILE A 596 5.76 25.63 5.23
C ILE A 596 7.23 25.32 5.49
N ILE A 597 8.11 26.08 4.86
CA ILE A 597 9.54 26.08 5.15
C ILE A 597 9.96 27.50 5.50
N TRP A 598 10.57 27.64 6.67
CA TRP A 598 11.04 28.92 7.16
C TRP A 598 12.55 28.90 7.29
N ALA A 599 13.23 29.58 6.35
CA ALA A 599 14.68 29.77 6.37
C ALA A 599 15.01 31.01 7.22
N TYR A 600 15.99 30.87 8.11
CA TYR A 600 16.44 31.95 8.99
C TYR A 600 17.91 31.77 9.42
N GLY A 601 18.44 32.73 10.14
CA GLY A 601 19.81 32.67 10.65
C GLY A 601 20.84 32.66 9.54
N ASN A 602 21.49 31.53 9.31
CA ASN A 602 22.58 31.42 8.36
C ASN A 602 22.18 31.62 6.90
N THR A 603 20.92 31.32 6.54
CA THR A 603 20.40 31.47 5.18
C THR A 603 19.08 32.22 5.17
N ASN A 604 18.87 33.05 4.14
CA ASN A 604 17.62 33.78 3.95
C ASN A 604 16.63 33.08 3.03
N THR A 605 17.10 32.11 2.25
CA THR A 605 16.31 31.38 1.27
C THR A 605 16.46 29.90 1.53
N ALA A 606 15.34 29.20 1.47
CA ALA A 606 15.35 27.75 1.59
C ALA A 606 16.04 27.12 0.37
N PRO A 607 16.78 26.01 0.55
CA PRO A 607 17.33 25.26 -0.58
C PRO A 607 16.24 24.84 -1.57
N TYR A 608 16.53 24.98 -2.84
CA TYR A 608 15.58 24.62 -3.91
C TYR A 608 15.12 23.17 -3.81
N SER A 609 15.98 22.25 -3.43
CA SER A 609 15.65 20.84 -3.22
C SER A 609 14.65 20.60 -2.06
N GLU A 610 14.54 21.55 -1.15
CA GLU A 610 13.65 21.48 0.01
C GLU A 610 12.36 22.30 -0.16
N GLN A 611 12.33 23.23 -1.14
CA GLN A 611 11.13 24.02 -1.43
C GLN A 611 10.00 23.17 -2.01
N PHE A 612 8.78 23.66 -1.86
CA PHE A 612 7.58 23.03 -2.38
C PHE A 612 7.28 23.41 -3.82
N TYR A 613 6.64 22.50 -4.53
CA TYR A 613 6.08 22.73 -5.85
C TYR A 613 4.75 21.99 -5.99
N ILE A 614 3.91 22.40 -6.95
CA ILE A 614 2.67 21.73 -7.29
C ILE A 614 2.49 21.60 -8.80
N GLY A 615 1.45 20.84 -9.20
CA GLY A 615 1.15 20.47 -10.58
C GLY A 615 1.58 19.04 -10.91
N GLY A 616 1.06 18.52 -12.01
CA GLY A 616 1.35 17.17 -12.49
C GLY A 616 0.34 16.12 -12.04
N ALA A 617 0.59 14.87 -12.43
CA ALA A 617 -0.34 13.74 -12.34
C ALA A 617 -0.86 13.41 -10.94
N ASN A 618 -0.13 13.74 -9.88
CA ASN A 618 -0.47 13.44 -8.48
C ASN A 618 -0.69 14.72 -7.64
N SER A 619 -0.95 15.84 -8.28
CA SER A 619 -1.16 17.13 -7.67
C SER A 619 -2.31 17.86 -8.38
N VAL A 620 -2.12 19.07 -8.91
CA VAL A 620 -3.12 19.78 -9.70
C VAL A 620 -3.00 19.37 -11.16
N ARG A 621 -3.80 18.38 -11.58
CA ARG A 621 -3.64 17.63 -12.85
C ARG A 621 -3.88 18.42 -14.11
N ALA A 622 -4.54 19.55 -14.03
CA ALA A 622 -4.72 20.44 -15.18
C ALA A 622 -3.45 21.24 -15.54
N PHE A 623 -2.41 21.17 -14.70
CA PHE A 623 -1.18 21.94 -14.86
C PHE A 623 0.04 21.02 -14.86
N THR A 624 1.04 21.40 -15.64
CA THR A 624 2.32 20.70 -15.65
C THR A 624 3.02 20.79 -14.30
N ALA A 625 3.80 19.80 -13.94
CA ALA A 625 4.59 19.83 -12.70
C ALA A 625 5.49 21.05 -12.66
N ARG A 626 5.55 21.70 -11.50
CA ARG A 626 6.37 22.91 -11.26
C ARG A 626 6.04 24.11 -12.16
N SER A 627 4.80 24.20 -12.65
CA SER A 627 4.38 25.30 -13.51
C SER A 627 3.48 26.34 -12.81
N ILE A 628 3.14 26.11 -11.54
CA ILE A 628 2.22 26.95 -10.76
C ILE A 628 3.01 27.74 -9.71
N GLY A 629 2.69 29.02 -9.60
CA GLY A 629 3.23 29.93 -8.59
C GLY A 629 4.64 30.46 -8.89
N PRO A 630 5.32 31.02 -7.87
CA PRO A 630 4.78 31.36 -6.57
C PRO A 630 3.75 32.48 -6.60
N GLY A 631 2.68 32.33 -5.83
CA GLY A 631 1.58 33.29 -5.73
C GLY A 631 0.95 33.63 -7.06
N GLY A 632 0.76 34.93 -7.32
CA GLY A 632 0.25 35.48 -8.58
C GLY A 632 1.33 35.78 -9.62
N PHE A 633 2.54 35.29 -9.45
CA PHE A 633 3.62 35.51 -10.39
C PHE A 633 3.37 34.80 -11.70
N ARG A 634 3.41 35.53 -12.81
CA ARG A 634 3.27 34.97 -14.15
C ARG A 634 4.62 34.50 -14.68
N PRO A 635 4.77 33.21 -15.02
CA PRO A 635 6.01 32.72 -15.60
C PRO A 635 6.26 33.41 -16.95
N THR A 636 7.39 34.07 -17.07
CA THR A 636 7.86 34.59 -18.35
C THR A 636 8.40 33.43 -19.18
N LYS A 637 7.83 33.21 -20.35
CA LYS A 637 8.45 32.33 -21.34
C LYS A 637 9.77 32.98 -21.75
N THR A 638 10.88 32.40 -21.33
CA THR A 638 12.18 32.79 -21.91
C THR A 638 12.14 32.52 -23.41
N SER A 639 12.82 33.30 -24.20
CA SER A 639 12.89 33.23 -25.67
C SER A 639 13.24 31.82 -26.23
N LYS A 640 13.61 30.86 -25.39
CA LYS A 640 13.99 29.49 -25.71
C LYS A 640 13.02 28.41 -25.18
N GLY A 641 11.82 28.77 -24.73
CA GLY A 641 10.78 27.80 -24.32
C GLY A 641 11.01 27.09 -22.98
N LEU A 642 11.90 27.56 -22.15
CA LEU A 642 12.18 27.04 -20.82
C LEU A 642 11.15 27.54 -19.82
N TYR A 643 10.38 26.60 -19.24
CA TYR A 643 9.71 26.83 -17.97
C TYR A 643 10.78 26.71 -16.88
N LEU A 644 11.04 27.82 -16.19
CA LEU A 644 11.79 27.76 -14.94
C LEU A 644 10.94 27.00 -13.93
N ASP A 645 11.51 25.96 -13.32
CA ASP A 645 10.84 25.22 -12.26
C ASP A 645 10.41 26.15 -11.14
N GLN A 646 9.12 26.28 -10.91
CA GLN A 646 8.55 27.21 -9.95
C GLN A 646 8.36 26.51 -8.60
N THR A 647 8.89 27.13 -7.57
CA THR A 647 8.86 26.61 -6.20
C THR A 647 8.48 27.71 -5.22
N GLY A 648 8.07 27.32 -4.01
CA GLY A 648 7.72 28.25 -2.95
C GLY A 648 8.05 27.72 -1.56
N ASP A 649 7.98 28.60 -0.58
CA ASP A 649 8.21 28.30 0.83
C ASP A 649 6.94 27.77 1.51
N ILE A 650 5.76 28.08 0.96
CA ILE A 650 4.46 27.65 1.45
C ILE A 650 3.77 26.87 0.35
N ARG A 651 3.12 25.75 0.68
CA ARG A 651 2.27 24.98 -0.21
C ARG A 651 0.89 24.81 0.40
N MET A 652 -0.14 24.98 -0.40
CA MET A 652 -1.50 24.57 -0.08
C MET A 652 -2.11 23.89 -1.30
N GLU A 653 -2.70 22.72 -1.07
CA GLU A 653 -3.26 21.88 -2.12
C GLU A 653 -4.50 21.16 -1.59
N ALA A 654 -5.54 21.11 -2.39
CA ALA A 654 -6.75 20.35 -2.11
C ALA A 654 -7.20 19.62 -3.36
N ASN A 655 -7.56 18.36 -3.21
CA ASN A 655 -8.00 17.49 -4.28
C ASN A 655 -9.26 16.75 -3.85
N VAL A 656 -10.23 16.65 -4.74
CA VAL A 656 -11.44 15.83 -4.54
C VAL A 656 -11.66 15.03 -5.81
N GLU A 657 -11.87 13.73 -5.65
CA GLU A 657 -12.08 12.81 -6.76
C GLU A 657 -13.26 11.89 -6.47
N TYR A 658 -14.31 11.97 -7.31
CA TYR A 658 -15.39 11.02 -7.33
C TYR A 658 -15.01 9.85 -8.22
N ARG A 659 -14.99 8.64 -7.65
CA ARG A 659 -14.61 7.37 -8.29
C ARG A 659 -15.83 6.50 -8.41
N PHE A 660 -16.06 5.93 -9.59
CA PHE A 660 -17.20 5.06 -9.84
C PHE A 660 -16.82 3.92 -10.76
N ARG A 661 -17.46 2.78 -10.57
CA ARG A 661 -17.26 1.62 -11.42
C ARG A 661 -18.04 1.80 -12.72
N ILE A 662 -17.38 1.59 -13.85
CA ILE A 662 -18.02 1.61 -15.19
C ILE A 662 -18.46 0.19 -15.52
N TYR A 663 -17.52 -0.76 -15.54
CA TYR A 663 -17.78 -2.16 -15.78
C TYR A 663 -16.58 -3.04 -15.45
N GLY A 664 -16.80 -4.16 -14.73
CA GLY A 664 -15.69 -5.06 -14.34
C GLY A 664 -14.60 -4.30 -13.59
N ASP A 665 -13.37 -4.38 -14.08
CA ASP A 665 -12.20 -3.74 -13.49
C ASP A 665 -11.94 -2.33 -14.04
N LEU A 666 -12.85 -1.83 -14.89
CA LEU A 666 -12.79 -0.49 -15.45
C LEU A 666 -13.57 0.50 -14.58
N HIS A 667 -12.87 1.53 -14.07
CA HIS A 667 -13.42 2.58 -13.24
C HIS A 667 -13.28 3.93 -13.91
N GLY A 668 -14.23 4.82 -13.67
CA GLY A 668 -14.18 6.21 -14.05
C GLY A 668 -13.87 7.10 -12.84
N ALA A 669 -13.35 8.28 -13.10
CA ALA A 669 -13.20 9.30 -12.09
C ALA A 669 -13.46 10.69 -12.67
N VAL A 670 -14.03 11.56 -11.83
CA VAL A 670 -14.15 13.00 -12.08
C VAL A 670 -13.50 13.71 -10.91
N PHE A 671 -12.71 14.73 -11.18
CA PHE A 671 -11.93 15.37 -10.13
C PHE A 671 -11.92 16.89 -10.21
N LEU A 672 -11.66 17.50 -9.06
CA LEU A 672 -11.40 18.92 -8.88
C LEU A 672 -10.13 19.08 -8.06
N ASP A 673 -9.14 19.79 -8.60
CA ASP A 673 -7.85 20.02 -7.99
C ASP A 673 -7.61 21.52 -7.84
N ALA A 674 -7.13 21.92 -6.68
CA ALA A 674 -6.82 23.31 -6.39
C ALA A 674 -5.51 23.43 -5.62
N GLY A 675 -4.74 24.48 -5.84
CA GLY A 675 -3.56 24.74 -5.04
C GLY A 675 -2.67 25.84 -5.58
N ASN A 676 -1.68 26.19 -4.78
CA ASN A 676 -0.57 27.07 -5.17
C ASN A 676 0.59 26.93 -4.19
N VAL A 677 1.72 27.50 -4.56
CA VAL A 677 2.86 27.75 -3.68
C VAL A 677 3.10 29.25 -3.55
N TRP A 678 3.64 29.70 -2.44
CA TRP A 678 3.96 31.10 -2.18
C TRP A 678 5.32 31.24 -1.54
N MET A 679 5.94 32.41 -1.69
CA MET A 679 7.11 32.80 -0.92
C MET A 679 6.69 33.30 0.45
N LEU A 680 7.42 32.94 1.48
CA LEU A 680 7.19 33.43 2.85
C LEU A 680 7.69 34.86 3.02
N ARG A 681 8.82 35.19 2.41
CA ARG A 681 9.42 36.53 2.47
C ARG A 681 8.94 37.41 1.33
N LYS A 682 8.84 38.71 1.61
CA LYS A 682 8.50 39.73 0.63
C LYS A 682 9.65 39.82 -0.39
N ASP A 683 9.29 39.74 -1.67
CA ASP A 683 10.14 40.06 -2.80
C ASP A 683 9.72 41.48 -3.23
N GLU A 684 10.64 42.46 -3.15
CA GLU A 684 10.34 43.84 -3.50
C GLU A 684 10.09 44.03 -5.00
N GLU A 685 10.77 43.19 -5.82
CA GLU A 685 10.61 43.21 -7.28
C GLU A 685 9.35 42.46 -7.75
N ALA A 686 8.84 41.54 -6.96
CA ALA A 686 7.67 40.72 -7.30
C ALA A 686 6.80 40.40 -6.06
N PRO A 687 6.11 41.45 -5.53
CA PRO A 687 5.31 41.33 -4.29
C PRO A 687 4.12 40.35 -4.41
N GLU A 688 3.71 40.01 -5.62
CA GLU A 688 2.66 39.01 -5.90
C GLU A 688 3.05 37.59 -5.58
N LYS A 689 4.33 37.28 -5.40
CA LYS A 689 4.83 35.96 -4.99
C LYS A 689 4.48 35.63 -3.53
N GLN A 690 4.22 36.63 -2.70
CA GLN A 690 3.96 36.47 -1.29
C GLN A 690 2.50 36.11 -1.02
N LEU A 691 2.27 35.24 -0.02
CA LEU A 691 0.93 34.93 0.47
C LEU A 691 0.26 36.18 1.10
N ARG A 692 -0.87 36.58 0.54
CA ARG A 692 -1.72 37.66 1.06
C ARG A 692 -3.17 37.19 1.09
N TRP A 693 -3.80 37.25 2.23
CA TRP A 693 -5.19 36.80 2.38
C TRP A 693 -6.19 37.54 1.47
N LYS A 694 -5.93 38.81 1.18
CA LYS A 694 -6.78 39.61 0.27
C LYS A 694 -6.76 39.12 -1.19
N THR A 695 -5.69 38.50 -1.61
CA THR A 695 -5.51 37.99 -2.99
C THR A 695 -5.52 36.48 -3.08
N PHE A 696 -5.62 35.79 -1.96
CA PHE A 696 -5.52 34.35 -1.86
C PHE A 696 -6.40 33.59 -2.87
N GLY A 697 -7.72 33.91 -2.90
CA GLY A 697 -8.65 33.23 -3.82
C GLY A 697 -8.35 33.47 -5.31
N LYS A 698 -7.73 34.60 -5.66
CA LYS A 698 -7.29 34.88 -7.03
C LYS A 698 -5.96 34.23 -7.40
N GLN A 699 -5.22 33.76 -6.41
CA GLN A 699 -3.93 33.11 -6.58
C GLN A 699 -4.02 31.59 -6.51
N ILE A 700 -5.20 31.00 -6.39
CA ILE A 700 -5.39 29.54 -6.41
C ILE A 700 -5.51 29.07 -7.85
N ALA A 701 -4.59 28.22 -8.30
CA ALA A 701 -4.77 27.47 -9.52
C ALA A 701 -5.89 26.42 -9.32
N LEU A 702 -6.85 26.39 -10.21
CA LEU A 702 -7.99 25.48 -10.16
C LEU A 702 -8.10 24.71 -11.47
N GLY A 703 -8.24 23.40 -11.36
CA GLY A 703 -8.45 22.51 -12.50
C GLY A 703 -9.46 21.41 -12.19
N THR A 704 -10.14 20.98 -13.24
CA THR A 704 -11.04 19.84 -13.18
C THR A 704 -10.66 18.84 -14.25
N GLY A 705 -11.32 17.71 -14.27
CA GLY A 705 -11.09 16.72 -15.32
C GLY A 705 -11.77 15.40 -15.05
N ALA A 706 -11.56 14.51 -15.98
CA ALA A 706 -12.04 13.14 -15.89
C ALA A 706 -10.93 12.17 -16.27
N GLY A 707 -11.05 10.93 -15.81
CA GLY A 707 -10.10 9.91 -16.13
C GLY A 707 -10.66 8.51 -16.01
N ILE A 708 -9.93 7.59 -16.57
CA ILE A 708 -10.23 6.15 -16.49
C ILE A 708 -9.14 5.43 -15.71
N ARG A 709 -9.54 4.38 -14.99
CA ARG A 709 -8.68 3.50 -14.23
C ARG A 709 -8.99 2.07 -14.64
N TYR A 710 -7.96 1.33 -14.92
CA TYR A 710 -8.08 -0.10 -15.17
C TYR A 710 -7.32 -0.86 -14.08
N ASP A 711 -8.07 -1.58 -13.27
CA ASP A 711 -7.54 -2.34 -12.14
C ASP A 711 -7.14 -3.74 -12.61
N LEU A 712 -5.87 -4.09 -12.46
CA LEU A 712 -5.30 -5.38 -12.81
C LEU A 712 -5.02 -6.23 -11.56
N ASP A 713 -5.65 -5.95 -10.42
CA ASP A 713 -5.40 -6.51 -9.08
C ASP A 713 -4.03 -6.16 -8.49
N PHE A 714 -2.95 -6.30 -9.25
CA PHE A 714 -1.59 -5.99 -8.83
C PHE A 714 -1.11 -4.60 -9.28
N LEU A 715 -1.83 -3.96 -10.20
CA LEU A 715 -1.46 -2.70 -10.83
C LEU A 715 -2.70 -1.96 -11.32
N ILE A 716 -2.80 -0.68 -11.02
CA ILE A 716 -3.85 0.20 -11.55
C ILE A 716 -3.24 1.10 -12.62
N LEU A 717 -3.74 0.98 -13.85
CA LEU A 717 -3.39 1.87 -14.94
C LEU A 717 -4.36 3.05 -14.96
N ARG A 718 -3.83 4.26 -15.04
CA ARG A 718 -4.61 5.49 -14.96
C ARG A 718 -4.32 6.40 -16.15
N LEU A 719 -5.37 6.91 -16.77
CA LEU A 719 -5.31 7.95 -17.78
C LEU A 719 -6.22 9.10 -17.33
N ASP A 720 -5.66 10.26 -17.06
CA ASP A 720 -6.37 11.47 -16.66
C ASP A 720 -6.27 12.55 -17.73
N CYS A 721 -7.38 13.26 -17.93
CA CYS A 721 -7.46 14.46 -18.75
C CYS A 721 -7.88 15.64 -17.87
N GLY A 722 -6.95 16.56 -17.61
CA GLY A 722 -7.17 17.75 -16.79
C GLY A 722 -7.44 18.98 -17.64
N VAL A 723 -8.38 19.81 -17.18
CA VAL A 723 -8.80 21.06 -17.81
C VAL A 723 -8.58 22.20 -16.81
N PRO A 724 -7.73 23.21 -17.12
CA PRO A 724 -7.55 24.36 -16.24
C PRO A 724 -8.83 25.23 -16.22
N LEU A 725 -9.23 25.64 -15.02
CA LEU A 725 -10.38 26.54 -14.81
C LEU A 725 -9.93 27.93 -14.39
N HIS A 726 -8.82 28.03 -13.65
CA HIS A 726 -8.30 29.30 -13.17
C HIS A 726 -6.77 29.26 -13.10
N ASP A 727 -6.13 30.21 -13.79
CA ASP A 727 -4.72 30.49 -13.65
C ASP A 727 -4.47 31.41 -12.44
N PRO A 728 -3.43 31.15 -11.62
CA PRO A 728 -3.19 31.89 -10.36
C PRO A 728 -2.68 33.31 -10.54
N TYR A 729 -2.56 33.81 -11.77
CA TYR A 729 -2.04 35.11 -12.13
C TYR A 729 -3.03 35.88 -13.05
N ASP A 730 -2.80 37.17 -13.20
CA ASP A 730 -3.61 37.99 -14.09
C ASP A 730 -3.30 37.65 -15.57
N THR A 731 -4.30 37.16 -16.27
CA THR A 731 -4.23 36.83 -17.70
C THR A 731 -4.79 37.95 -18.59
N GLY A 732 -5.32 39.05 -17.99
CA GLY A 732 -6.03 40.11 -18.68
C GLY A 732 -7.51 39.80 -18.98
N LYS A 733 -7.97 38.57 -18.72
CA LYS A 733 -9.38 38.17 -18.89
C LYS A 733 -10.16 38.45 -17.61
N LYS A 734 -11.30 39.13 -17.75
CA LYS A 734 -12.20 39.44 -16.62
C LYS A 734 -12.97 38.19 -16.17
N GLY A 735 -13.21 38.08 -14.86
CA GLY A 735 -13.95 36.99 -14.24
C GLY A 735 -13.04 35.96 -13.57
N TYR A 736 -13.64 35.03 -12.81
CA TYR A 736 -12.87 33.98 -12.13
C TYR A 736 -12.29 32.96 -13.13
N TYR A 737 -13.05 32.56 -14.15
CA TYR A 737 -12.54 31.79 -15.27
C TYR A 737 -11.67 32.69 -16.16
N ASN A 738 -10.37 32.65 -15.93
CA ASN A 738 -9.40 33.55 -16.57
C ASN A 738 -8.47 32.89 -17.57
N VAL A 739 -8.67 31.60 -17.84
CA VAL A 739 -7.81 30.82 -18.74
C VAL A 739 -7.90 31.39 -20.17
N THR A 740 -6.74 31.66 -20.76
CA THR A 740 -6.58 32.18 -22.13
C THR A 740 -5.98 31.09 -23.02
N GLY A 741 -6.43 31.03 -24.28
CA GLY A 741 -5.93 30.09 -25.27
C GLY A 741 -6.97 29.07 -25.76
N SER A 742 -6.56 28.18 -26.66
CA SER A 742 -7.43 27.13 -27.18
C SER A 742 -7.63 26.04 -26.13
N PHE A 743 -8.87 25.61 -25.94
CA PHE A 743 -9.26 24.51 -25.05
C PHE A 743 -8.36 23.28 -25.24
N TRP A 744 -8.17 22.85 -26.50
CA TRP A 744 -7.37 21.67 -26.84
C TRP A 744 -5.90 21.78 -26.50
N LYS A 745 -5.33 23.00 -26.49
CA LYS A 745 -3.93 23.23 -26.13
C LYS A 745 -3.71 23.33 -24.63
N GLY A 746 -4.78 23.57 -23.85
CA GLY A 746 -4.76 23.66 -22.40
C GLY A 746 -4.97 22.31 -21.69
N LEU A 747 -5.28 21.23 -22.43
CA LEU A 747 -5.53 19.92 -21.82
C LEU A 747 -4.26 19.30 -21.26
N GLY A 748 -4.29 18.92 -19.99
CA GLY A 748 -3.27 18.11 -19.34
C GLY A 748 -3.61 16.63 -19.44
N LEU A 749 -2.89 15.89 -20.29
CA LEU A 749 -3.02 14.44 -20.37
C LEU A 749 -1.94 13.76 -19.53
N HIS A 750 -2.36 12.89 -18.61
CA HIS A 750 -1.47 12.16 -17.72
C HIS A 750 -1.74 10.66 -17.79
N PHE A 751 -0.72 9.92 -18.18
CA PHE A 751 -0.68 8.48 -17.99
C PHE A 751 0.12 8.19 -16.70
N ALA A 752 -0.45 7.41 -15.79
CA ALA A 752 0.18 7.10 -14.53
C ALA A 752 -0.21 5.72 -14.00
N VAL A 753 0.50 5.28 -12.97
CA VAL A 753 0.26 4.02 -12.28
C VAL A 753 -0.21 4.33 -10.86
N GLY A 754 -1.27 3.65 -10.42
CA GLY A 754 -1.89 3.86 -9.12
C GLY A 754 -2.86 5.04 -9.06
N TYR A 755 -3.49 5.22 -7.90
CA TYR A 755 -4.33 6.38 -7.63
C TYR A 755 -3.48 7.63 -7.39
N PRO A 756 -4.00 8.86 -7.66
CA PRO A 756 -3.23 10.08 -7.47
C PRO A 756 -2.96 10.39 -5.99
N PHE A 757 -3.80 9.90 -5.10
CA PHE A 757 -3.69 10.02 -3.64
C PHE A 757 -4.54 8.97 -2.94
#